data_ebd8cf66afd79b7282c3b1750b12a98c
#
_entry.id   ebd8cf66afd79b7282c3b1750b12a98c
#
_cell.length_a   1.000
_cell.length_b   1.000
_cell.length_c   1.000
_cell.angle_alpha   90.00
_cell.angle_beta   90.00
_cell.angle_gamma   90.00
#
_symmetry.space_group_name_H-M   'P 1'
#
loop_
_entity.id
_entity.type
_entity.pdbx_description
1 polymer ?
#
loop_
_entity_poly.entity_id
_entity_poly.type
_entity_poly.pdbx_seq_one_letter_code
_entity_poly.pdbx_strand_id
1 'polypeptide(L)'
;MADMRRFLLMVAVVVLAALLGPGAQAQDQATLVANSLRIESDRRLVAEGSVEIFYQGRRLTAARLAYDRVDDSLTIEGPITLSDGSGVTVLASQAELKADMSEGILRSARVVMNDQLQLAAAEVMRLGGRYTTMTRVVASSCKVCSGSATPLWEIRARRVVHDQTERQINFDNASLRLGGVPVFYIPRLRMPDPTLNRSTGFLIPALRSSSTLGTGLRWPYFITLGSSRDLTITPFVATKNVTAVELRYRQAFRTGEISVTGIAANDRLQTAGTRGHARAEGRFDLPDGFELRFDAQAVSDRALLWDYGLSDADRLNSTIGITRTRRNEHIEARLISIRTLRAGEASDTLAARLGDLTWQRRFSLGPLGGQGGLQFAAHGHRRPSDDATDLDVSNNVDGLTNGRDVVRARIRADWRRDWISDRGLVFGVLGEVTTDLYRIGDVASDYGGTHSRSHGAFAAELRWPLVKAGNGGVNHLLEPVIQLVVAPNQTARLANEDSVLVEFDQGNLFSLNRFPGADAVERGVRANLGLNYLRRDPAGWTLGVTLGRVIRAGDLTQFTAGSGLDGRSSNWLAAWQITQAGGTQLTSRLLLDDGFGLTKAEMLLAHDQPRYGLEAGLLYHKADPAEGRAIDTREVVFDGRVALGQGGWQARLSNRYDLEAKRASNAGLGLLFRNECLSVDLSLSRRFTSSTSVRPTTDLSVSLELLGFGGSTAPGPSRQCRG
;
A
#
# COMPACT_ATOMS: atom_id res chain seq x y z
N MET A 1 18.25 -24.83 66.79
CA MET A 1 17.94 -24.34 65.40
C MET A 1 17.43 -25.43 64.44
N ALA A 2 17.63 -26.72 64.77
CA ALA A 2 17.13 -27.80 63.88
C ALA A 2 15.63 -28.09 64.05
N ASP A 3 15.09 -27.93 65.24
CA ASP A 3 13.68 -28.25 65.53
C ASP A 3 12.69 -27.17 65.03
N MET A 4 13.12 -25.95 64.98
CA MET A 4 12.28 -24.83 64.41
C MET A 4 12.12 -24.91 62.88
N ARG A 5 13.11 -25.49 62.22
CA ARG A 5 13.00 -25.74 60.74
C ARG A 5 12.06 -26.90 60.41
N ARG A 6 12.03 -27.94 61.26
CA ARG A 6 11.10 -29.07 61.14
C ARG A 6 9.66 -28.67 61.42
N PHE A 7 9.44 -27.80 62.40
CA PHE A 7 8.10 -27.26 62.70
C PHE A 7 7.57 -26.35 61.62
N LEU A 8 8.41 -25.46 61.00
CA LEU A 8 8.05 -24.62 59.88
C LEU A 8 7.78 -25.43 58.61
N LEU A 9 8.50 -26.52 58.37
CA LEU A 9 8.25 -27.42 57.24
C LEU A 9 6.93 -28.22 57.42
N MET A 10 6.61 -28.68 58.67
CA MET A 10 5.31 -29.32 58.93
C MET A 10 4.14 -28.34 58.79
N VAL A 11 4.27 -27.12 59.25
CA VAL A 11 3.22 -26.09 59.07
C VAL A 11 3.06 -25.71 57.59
N ALA A 12 4.15 -25.62 56.82
CA ALA A 12 4.08 -25.36 55.38
C ALA A 12 3.42 -26.50 54.58
N VAL A 13 3.68 -27.76 54.98
CA VAL A 13 3.03 -28.94 54.34
C VAL A 13 1.55 -29.03 54.72
N VAL A 14 1.15 -28.69 55.95
CA VAL A 14 -0.25 -28.68 56.38
C VAL A 14 -1.03 -27.52 55.71
N VAL A 15 -0.41 -26.35 55.57
CA VAL A 15 -1.01 -25.21 54.83
C VAL A 15 -1.10 -25.50 53.32
N LEU A 16 -0.12 -26.19 52.74
CA LEU A 16 -0.17 -26.60 51.32
C LEU A 16 -1.20 -27.71 51.08
N ALA A 17 -1.40 -28.64 52.03
CA ALA A 17 -2.44 -29.66 51.95
C ALA A 17 -3.87 -29.09 52.21
N ALA A 18 -3.99 -28.01 52.99
CA ALA A 18 -5.27 -27.31 53.17
C ALA A 18 -5.65 -26.42 51.96
N LEU A 19 -4.66 -26.03 51.13
CA LEU A 19 -4.89 -25.32 49.87
C LEU A 19 -5.21 -26.25 48.67
N LEU A 20 -5.01 -27.55 48.82
CA LEU A 20 -5.42 -28.63 47.92
C LEU A 20 -6.75 -29.25 48.36
N GLY A 21 -7.71 -28.42 48.77
CA GLY A 21 -9.10 -28.87 48.91
C GLY A 21 -9.57 -29.54 47.58
N PRO A 22 -10.42 -30.60 47.64
CA PRO A 22 -10.98 -31.18 46.45
C PRO A 22 -11.64 -30.05 45.66
N GLY A 23 -11.15 -29.82 44.45
CA GLY A 23 -11.75 -28.86 43.56
C GLY A 23 -13.23 -29.17 43.49
N ALA A 24 -14.09 -28.26 43.94
CA ALA A 24 -15.49 -28.34 43.72
C ALA A 24 -15.69 -28.50 42.22
N GLN A 25 -16.06 -29.68 41.77
CA GLN A 25 -16.60 -29.86 40.42
C GLN A 25 -17.83 -28.95 40.37
N ALA A 26 -17.70 -27.83 39.67
CA ALA A 26 -18.85 -27.00 39.34
C ALA A 26 -19.80 -27.93 38.59
N GLN A 27 -20.85 -28.39 39.24
CA GLN A 27 -21.98 -29.03 38.55
C GLN A 27 -22.50 -27.98 37.58
N ASP A 28 -22.42 -28.33 36.28
CA ASP A 28 -23.00 -27.53 35.20
C ASP A 28 -24.51 -27.37 35.43
N GLN A 29 -24.90 -26.31 36.11
CA GLN A 29 -26.30 -26.02 36.37
C GLN A 29 -26.92 -25.35 35.15
N ALA A 30 -27.96 -25.97 34.61
CA ALA A 30 -28.81 -25.33 33.62
C ALA A 30 -29.75 -24.31 34.32
N THR A 31 -29.78 -23.09 33.82
CA THR A 31 -30.75 -22.06 34.27
C THR A 31 -31.89 -21.97 33.25
N LEU A 32 -33.13 -22.20 33.71
CA LEU A 32 -34.35 -22.09 32.92
C LEU A 32 -35.19 -20.92 33.43
N VAL A 33 -35.61 -20.01 32.53
CA VAL A 33 -36.52 -18.94 32.75
C VAL A 33 -37.71 -19.08 31.80
N ALA A 34 -38.95 -18.93 32.30
CA ALA A 34 -40.17 -18.99 31.49
C ALA A 34 -41.30 -18.23 32.18
N ASN A 35 -42.35 -17.84 31.45
CA ASN A 35 -43.54 -17.21 32.03
C ASN A 35 -44.34 -18.20 32.85
N SER A 36 -44.44 -19.47 32.43
CA SER A 36 -45.06 -20.55 33.18
C SER A 36 -44.24 -21.83 33.11
N LEU A 37 -44.21 -22.58 34.24
CA LEU A 37 -43.57 -23.86 34.39
C LEU A 37 -44.61 -24.84 34.92
N ARG A 38 -44.83 -25.98 34.20
CA ARG A 38 -45.81 -26.97 34.56
C ARG A 38 -45.17 -28.37 34.57
N ILE A 39 -45.41 -29.16 35.57
CA ILE A 39 -45.04 -30.56 35.60
C ILE A 39 -46.29 -31.35 35.21
N GLU A 40 -46.27 -32.01 34.05
CA GLU A 40 -47.40 -32.79 33.51
C GLU A 40 -47.45 -34.21 34.04
N SER A 41 -46.32 -34.75 34.49
CA SER A 41 -46.17 -36.02 35.18
C SER A 41 -44.81 -36.04 35.85
N ASP A 42 -44.51 -37.00 36.67
CA ASP A 42 -43.14 -37.20 37.26
C ASP A 42 -42.04 -37.32 36.23
N ARG A 43 -42.35 -37.32 34.95
CA ARG A 43 -41.45 -37.53 33.81
C ARG A 43 -41.27 -36.30 32.94
N ARG A 44 -42.25 -35.37 32.89
CA ARG A 44 -42.28 -34.33 31.88
C ARG A 44 -42.44 -32.95 32.48
N LEU A 45 -41.48 -32.04 32.19
CA LEU A 45 -41.49 -30.65 32.56
C LEU A 45 -41.80 -29.82 31.28
N VAL A 46 -42.80 -28.94 31.37
CA VAL A 46 -43.19 -28.05 30.26
C VAL A 46 -43.02 -26.61 30.69
N ALA A 47 -42.25 -25.84 29.93
CA ALA A 47 -42.06 -24.41 30.07
C ALA A 47 -42.72 -23.68 28.89
N GLU A 48 -43.52 -22.64 29.16
CA GLU A 48 -44.22 -21.89 28.14
C GLU A 48 -44.08 -20.38 28.34
N GLY A 49 -43.98 -19.66 27.23
CA GLY A 49 -43.88 -18.21 27.15
C GLY A 49 -42.48 -17.68 27.49
N SER A 50 -41.84 -17.05 26.52
CA SER A 50 -40.50 -16.45 26.66
C SER A 50 -39.48 -17.39 27.35
N VAL A 51 -39.46 -18.65 26.92
CA VAL A 51 -38.55 -19.66 27.48
C VAL A 51 -37.11 -19.32 27.15
N GLU A 52 -36.25 -19.31 28.16
CA GLU A 52 -34.83 -19.06 28.01
C GLU A 52 -34.02 -20.05 28.85
N ILE A 53 -33.05 -20.72 28.22
CA ILE A 53 -32.14 -21.67 28.88
C ILE A 53 -30.71 -21.21 28.69
N PHE A 54 -29.93 -21.24 29.77
CA PHE A 54 -28.50 -21.08 29.78
C PHE A 54 -27.83 -22.37 30.28
N TYR A 55 -26.97 -22.96 29.44
CA TYR A 55 -26.25 -24.18 29.77
C TYR A 55 -24.88 -24.21 29.08
N GLN A 56 -23.78 -24.33 29.84
CA GLN A 56 -22.40 -24.42 29.32
C GLN A 56 -22.05 -23.33 28.28
N GLY A 57 -22.44 -22.07 28.55
CA GLY A 57 -22.20 -20.96 27.64
C GLY A 57 -23.13 -20.90 26.42
N ARG A 58 -24.04 -21.85 26.27
CA ARG A 58 -25.09 -21.84 25.26
C ARG A 58 -26.35 -21.14 25.79
N ARG A 59 -26.98 -20.37 24.92
CA ARG A 59 -28.26 -19.72 25.18
C ARG A 59 -29.30 -20.21 24.18
N LEU A 60 -30.40 -20.74 24.68
CA LEU A 60 -31.55 -21.15 23.87
C LEU A 60 -32.76 -20.31 24.26
N THR A 61 -33.47 -19.75 23.28
CA THR A 61 -34.77 -19.12 23.47
C THR A 61 -35.84 -19.82 22.64
N ALA A 62 -37.07 -19.94 23.18
CA ALA A 62 -38.16 -20.64 22.50
C ALA A 62 -39.55 -20.09 22.99
N ALA A 63 -40.62 -20.42 22.26
CA ALA A 63 -42.00 -20.15 22.72
C ALA A 63 -42.45 -21.21 23.75
N ARG A 64 -42.10 -22.46 23.51
CA ARG A 64 -42.46 -23.60 24.37
C ARG A 64 -41.35 -24.64 24.36
N LEU A 65 -41.11 -25.26 25.51
CA LEU A 65 -40.15 -26.33 25.70
C LEU A 65 -40.74 -27.42 26.59
N ALA A 66 -40.60 -28.65 26.19
CA ALA A 66 -40.94 -29.84 26.98
C ALA A 66 -39.68 -30.67 27.20
N TYR A 67 -39.32 -30.95 28.43
CA TYR A 67 -38.21 -31.81 28.83
C TYR A 67 -38.77 -33.16 29.29
N ASP A 68 -38.36 -34.27 28.66
CA ASP A 68 -38.64 -35.61 29.08
C ASP A 68 -37.44 -36.17 29.87
N ARG A 69 -37.63 -36.47 31.12
CA ARG A 69 -36.60 -36.93 32.02
C ARG A 69 -36.15 -38.36 31.77
N VAL A 70 -37.01 -39.19 31.14
CA VAL A 70 -36.71 -40.62 30.85
C VAL A 70 -35.82 -40.73 29.62
N ASP A 71 -36.18 -39.97 28.57
CA ASP A 71 -35.45 -39.98 27.30
C ASP A 71 -34.32 -38.94 27.30
N ASP A 72 -34.17 -38.14 28.35
CA ASP A 72 -33.25 -37.02 28.47
C ASP A 72 -33.30 -36.12 27.23
N SER A 73 -34.50 -35.77 26.80
CA SER A 73 -34.76 -35.08 25.56
C SER A 73 -35.58 -33.79 25.74
N LEU A 74 -35.29 -32.81 24.89
CA LEU A 74 -35.97 -31.52 24.78
C LEU A 74 -36.78 -31.50 23.47
N THR A 75 -38.08 -31.35 23.57
CA THR A 75 -38.96 -30.98 22.44
C THR A 75 -39.24 -29.48 22.51
N ILE A 76 -38.90 -28.76 21.47
CA ILE A 76 -38.87 -27.27 21.44
C ILE A 76 -39.71 -26.75 20.29
N GLU A 77 -40.62 -25.85 20.59
CA GLU A 77 -41.44 -25.18 19.58
C GLU A 77 -41.02 -23.69 19.46
N GLY A 78 -40.87 -23.25 18.20
CA GLY A 78 -40.33 -21.96 17.85
C GLY A 78 -41.28 -20.76 17.94
N PRO A 79 -40.70 -19.57 17.74
CA PRO A 79 -39.35 -19.35 17.14
C PRO A 79 -38.21 -19.71 18.08
N ILE A 80 -37.30 -20.54 17.63
CA ILE A 80 -36.15 -21.02 18.39
C ILE A 80 -34.92 -20.20 18.00
N THR A 81 -34.14 -19.74 18.99
CA THR A 81 -32.79 -19.22 18.78
C THR A 81 -31.83 -19.95 19.70
N LEU A 82 -30.84 -20.62 19.14
CA LEU A 82 -29.78 -21.31 19.85
C LEU A 82 -28.43 -20.67 19.49
N SER A 83 -27.78 -20.05 20.48
CA SER A 83 -26.43 -19.49 20.35
C SER A 83 -25.45 -20.30 21.19
N ASP A 84 -24.27 -20.61 20.62
CA ASP A 84 -23.26 -21.40 21.31
C ASP A 84 -22.10 -20.54 21.88
N GLY A 85 -22.22 -19.21 21.82
CA GLY A 85 -21.19 -18.29 22.30
C GLY A 85 -19.91 -18.23 21.45
N SER A 86 -19.78 -19.11 20.43
CA SER A 86 -18.63 -19.15 19.51
C SER A 86 -18.83 -18.33 18.22
N GLY A 87 -19.94 -17.58 18.14
CA GLY A 87 -20.33 -16.81 16.94
C GLY A 87 -21.26 -17.60 16.00
N VAL A 88 -21.73 -18.77 16.41
CA VAL A 88 -22.73 -19.53 15.67
C VAL A 88 -24.10 -19.39 16.34
N THR A 89 -25.08 -18.93 15.54
CA THR A 89 -26.49 -18.82 15.95
C THR A 89 -27.35 -19.67 15.03
N VAL A 90 -28.18 -20.54 15.60
CA VAL A 90 -29.14 -21.36 14.88
C VAL A 90 -30.54 -20.89 15.19
N LEU A 91 -31.29 -20.55 14.15
CA LEU A 91 -32.73 -20.22 14.21
C LEU A 91 -33.52 -21.42 13.65
N ALA A 92 -34.60 -21.84 14.29
CA ALA A 92 -35.41 -22.93 13.82
C ALA A 92 -36.91 -22.79 14.18
N SER A 93 -37.77 -23.53 13.49
CA SER A 93 -39.19 -23.55 13.83
C SER A 93 -39.54 -24.63 14.86
N GLN A 94 -38.81 -25.73 14.85
CA GLN A 94 -38.99 -26.86 15.75
C GLN A 94 -37.67 -27.55 16.01
N ALA A 95 -37.46 -28.10 17.20
CA ALA A 95 -36.28 -28.87 17.52
C ALA A 95 -36.60 -30.05 18.48
N GLU A 96 -35.90 -31.16 18.29
CA GLU A 96 -35.82 -32.28 19.20
C GLU A 96 -34.34 -32.49 19.51
N LEU A 97 -33.91 -32.17 20.72
CA LEU A 97 -32.52 -32.18 21.12
C LEU A 97 -32.33 -33.02 22.40
N LYS A 98 -31.13 -33.54 22.66
CA LYS A 98 -30.75 -34.02 23.98
C LYS A 98 -30.72 -32.85 24.97
N ALA A 99 -30.85 -33.13 26.27
CA ALA A 99 -30.88 -32.11 27.30
C ALA A 99 -29.60 -31.24 27.34
N ASP A 100 -28.44 -31.78 26.94
CA ASP A 100 -27.17 -31.06 26.80
C ASP A 100 -27.07 -30.30 25.47
N MET A 101 -28.06 -30.34 24.62
CA MET A 101 -28.12 -29.71 23.29
C MET A 101 -26.98 -30.12 22.33
N SER A 102 -26.27 -31.22 22.60
CA SER A 102 -25.15 -31.70 21.79
C SER A 102 -25.63 -32.50 20.54
N GLU A 103 -26.79 -33.15 20.64
CA GLU A 103 -27.35 -33.99 19.59
C GLU A 103 -28.82 -33.69 19.36
N GLY A 104 -29.30 -33.92 18.14
CA GLY A 104 -30.71 -33.85 17.79
C GLY A 104 -30.96 -33.20 16.44
N ILE A 105 -32.24 -32.93 16.14
CA ILE A 105 -32.74 -32.49 14.84
C ILE A 105 -33.46 -31.14 15.00
N LEU A 106 -33.17 -30.19 14.12
CA LEU A 106 -33.87 -28.92 13.99
C LEU A 106 -34.47 -28.83 12.57
N ARG A 107 -35.69 -28.35 12.48
CA ARG A 107 -36.43 -28.27 11.19
C ARG A 107 -36.59 -26.79 10.77
N SER A 108 -36.60 -26.59 9.44
CA SER A 108 -36.66 -25.23 8.83
C SER A 108 -35.67 -24.28 9.47
N ALA A 109 -34.40 -24.72 9.55
CA ALA A 109 -33.38 -24.06 10.32
C ALA A 109 -32.52 -23.12 9.47
N ARG A 110 -32.04 -22.07 10.10
CA ARG A 110 -31.07 -21.13 9.53
C ARG A 110 -29.89 -20.99 10.51
N VAL A 111 -28.72 -21.36 10.05
CA VAL A 111 -27.47 -21.23 10.78
C VAL A 111 -26.77 -19.96 10.32
N VAL A 112 -26.45 -19.06 11.25
CA VAL A 112 -25.73 -17.82 11.01
C VAL A 112 -24.38 -17.91 11.70
N MET A 113 -23.28 -17.69 10.96
CA MET A 113 -21.91 -17.77 11.45
C MET A 113 -21.26 -16.39 11.39
N ASN A 114 -20.80 -15.89 12.52
CA ASN A 114 -20.14 -14.58 12.67
C ASN A 114 -20.90 -13.41 12.03
N ASP A 115 -22.24 -13.45 12.02
CA ASP A 115 -23.11 -12.49 11.35
C ASP A 115 -22.80 -12.28 9.84
N GLN A 116 -22.00 -13.16 9.25
CA GLN A 116 -21.56 -13.08 7.85
C GLN A 116 -22.18 -14.14 6.98
N LEU A 117 -21.85 -15.42 7.23
CA LEU A 117 -22.35 -16.54 6.42
C LEU A 117 -23.66 -17.07 6.99
N GLN A 118 -24.67 -17.21 6.14
CA GLN A 118 -25.97 -17.75 6.47
C GLN A 118 -26.22 -19.02 5.66
N LEU A 119 -26.62 -20.09 6.35
CA LEU A 119 -27.01 -21.36 5.73
C LEU A 119 -28.45 -21.66 6.10
N ALA A 120 -29.36 -21.60 5.13
CA ALA A 120 -30.75 -22.03 5.32
C ALA A 120 -30.86 -23.50 4.90
N ALA A 121 -31.42 -24.34 5.77
CA ALA A 121 -31.54 -25.75 5.58
C ALA A 121 -32.96 -26.24 5.88
N ALA A 122 -33.44 -27.26 5.16
CA ALA A 122 -34.70 -27.88 5.47
C ALA A 122 -34.63 -28.64 6.82
N GLU A 123 -33.48 -29.24 7.08
CA GLU A 123 -33.21 -29.97 8.31
C GLU A 123 -31.74 -29.82 8.71
N VAL A 124 -31.50 -29.68 9.99
CA VAL A 124 -30.17 -29.61 10.63
C VAL A 124 -30.10 -30.68 11.69
N MET A 125 -29.12 -31.58 11.58
CA MET A 125 -28.84 -32.63 12.53
C MET A 125 -27.50 -32.32 13.23
N ARG A 126 -27.51 -32.31 14.54
CA ARG A 126 -26.29 -32.22 15.37
C ARG A 126 -25.87 -33.59 15.86
N LEU A 127 -24.58 -33.88 15.78
CA LEU A 127 -24.01 -35.19 16.12
C LEU A 127 -22.78 -35.02 17.02
N GLY A 128 -22.88 -35.48 18.24
CA GLY A 128 -21.79 -35.52 19.22
C GLY A 128 -21.10 -34.18 19.51
N GLY A 129 -21.81 -33.06 19.34
CA GLY A 129 -21.28 -31.73 19.55
C GLY A 129 -20.21 -31.26 18.53
N ARG A 130 -19.72 -32.16 17.65
CA ARG A 130 -18.69 -31.89 16.65
C ARG A 130 -19.25 -31.63 15.25
N TYR A 131 -20.15 -32.47 14.79
CA TYR A 131 -20.66 -32.38 13.42
C TYR A 131 -22.06 -31.79 13.40
N THR A 132 -22.28 -30.85 12.48
CA THR A 132 -23.61 -30.34 12.12
C THR A 132 -23.84 -30.66 10.66
N THR A 133 -24.76 -31.60 10.40
CA THR A 133 -25.16 -32.00 9.05
C THR A 133 -26.46 -31.29 8.66
N MET A 134 -26.49 -30.74 7.47
CA MET A 134 -27.62 -29.97 6.94
C MET A 134 -28.04 -30.55 5.60
N THR A 135 -29.33 -30.59 5.34
CA THR A 135 -29.89 -31.12 4.08
C THR A 135 -30.66 -30.05 3.33
N ARG A 136 -30.58 -30.06 1.98
CA ARG A 136 -31.18 -29.06 1.09
C ARG A 136 -30.83 -27.66 1.48
N VAL A 137 -29.53 -27.33 1.39
CA VAL A 137 -28.95 -26.11 1.94
C VAL A 137 -28.83 -25.02 0.88
N VAL A 138 -29.10 -23.79 1.29
CA VAL A 138 -28.73 -22.56 0.57
C VAL A 138 -27.82 -21.76 1.47
N ALA A 139 -26.59 -21.49 1.03
CA ALA A 139 -25.60 -20.69 1.75
C ALA A 139 -25.34 -19.37 1.01
N SER A 140 -25.29 -18.27 1.74
CA SER A 140 -24.94 -16.93 1.21
C SER A 140 -24.47 -16.01 2.34
N SER A 141 -23.61 -15.03 2.02
CA SER A 141 -23.30 -13.91 2.92
C SER A 141 -24.14 -12.66 2.62
N CYS A 142 -24.94 -12.69 1.55
CA CYS A 142 -25.77 -11.56 1.16
C CYS A 142 -26.97 -11.39 2.09
N LYS A 143 -27.28 -10.15 2.45
CA LYS A 143 -28.53 -9.83 3.14
C LYS A 143 -29.72 -10.06 2.20
N VAL A 144 -30.68 -10.80 2.64
CA VAL A 144 -31.95 -11.06 1.93
C VAL A 144 -33.03 -10.16 2.52
N CYS A 145 -33.64 -9.31 1.70
CA CYS A 145 -34.72 -8.41 2.09
C CYS A 145 -36.09 -9.01 1.72
N SER A 146 -37.16 -8.61 2.42
CA SER A 146 -38.54 -9.09 2.21
C SER A 146 -39.04 -8.92 0.77
N GLY A 147 -38.53 -7.93 0.01
CA GLY A 147 -38.89 -7.68 -1.38
C GLY A 147 -38.00 -8.39 -2.44
N SER A 148 -36.94 -9.11 -2.04
CA SER A 148 -36.05 -9.83 -2.95
C SER A 148 -35.56 -11.13 -2.28
N ALA A 149 -36.27 -12.20 -2.53
CA ALA A 149 -36.01 -13.50 -1.92
C ALA A 149 -34.72 -14.18 -2.40
N THR A 150 -34.10 -13.68 -3.51
CA THR A 150 -32.90 -14.28 -4.08
C THR A 150 -31.69 -13.43 -3.74
N PRO A 151 -30.66 -13.97 -3.04
CA PRO A 151 -29.40 -13.29 -2.80
C PRO A 151 -28.64 -13.07 -4.10
N LEU A 152 -27.71 -12.08 -4.12
CA LEU A 152 -26.88 -11.83 -5.30
C LEU A 152 -25.99 -13.02 -5.66
N TRP A 153 -25.52 -13.75 -4.66
CA TRP A 153 -24.89 -15.05 -4.86
C TRP A 153 -25.38 -16.04 -3.81
N GLU A 154 -25.49 -17.29 -4.22
CA GLU A 154 -25.83 -18.40 -3.33
C GLU A 154 -25.12 -19.68 -3.74
N ILE A 155 -24.79 -20.52 -2.78
CA ILE A 155 -24.37 -21.90 -2.99
C ILE A 155 -25.53 -22.79 -2.58
N ARG A 156 -26.11 -23.54 -3.52
CA ARG A 156 -27.09 -24.59 -3.22
C ARG A 156 -26.38 -25.93 -3.17
N ALA A 157 -26.62 -26.67 -2.11
CA ALA A 157 -26.05 -27.99 -1.92
C ALA A 157 -27.10 -28.98 -1.44
N ARG A 158 -26.95 -30.26 -1.84
CA ARG A 158 -27.80 -31.35 -1.36
C ARG A 158 -27.58 -31.61 0.13
N ARG A 159 -26.32 -31.60 0.55
CA ARG A 159 -25.89 -31.79 1.94
C ARG A 159 -24.73 -30.89 2.24
N VAL A 160 -24.69 -30.40 3.47
CA VAL A 160 -23.58 -29.65 4.03
C VAL A 160 -23.19 -30.25 5.38
N VAL A 161 -21.91 -30.48 5.61
CA VAL A 161 -21.38 -30.95 6.88
C VAL A 161 -20.42 -29.89 7.42
N HIS A 162 -20.74 -29.30 8.57
CA HIS A 162 -19.88 -28.42 9.31
C HIS A 162 -19.15 -29.20 10.39
N ASP A 163 -17.83 -29.28 10.34
CA ASP A 163 -16.96 -29.80 11.37
C ASP A 163 -16.48 -28.63 12.26
N GLN A 164 -17.01 -28.53 13.46
CA GLN A 164 -16.70 -27.46 14.40
C GLN A 164 -15.26 -27.52 14.92
N THR A 165 -14.68 -28.70 15.01
CA THR A 165 -13.30 -28.90 15.47
C THR A 165 -12.31 -28.45 14.41
N GLU A 166 -12.49 -28.87 13.17
CA GLU A 166 -11.64 -28.51 12.04
C GLU A 166 -12.01 -27.13 11.45
N ARG A 167 -13.15 -26.56 11.88
CA ARG A 167 -13.70 -25.29 11.35
C ARG A 167 -13.83 -25.31 9.85
N GLN A 168 -14.38 -26.40 9.32
CA GLN A 168 -14.55 -26.64 7.88
C GLN A 168 -16.01 -26.91 7.54
N ILE A 169 -16.44 -26.38 6.42
CA ILE A 169 -17.77 -26.58 5.87
C ILE A 169 -17.61 -27.34 4.54
N ASN A 170 -18.13 -28.55 4.50
CA ASN A 170 -18.10 -29.45 3.32
C ASN A 170 -19.46 -29.46 2.65
N PHE A 171 -19.51 -29.09 1.38
CA PHE A 171 -20.72 -29.07 0.56
C PHE A 171 -20.68 -30.25 -0.43
N ASP A 172 -21.71 -31.04 -0.43
CA ASP A 172 -21.90 -32.12 -1.42
C ASP A 172 -22.88 -31.65 -2.49
N ASN A 173 -22.51 -31.84 -3.77
CA ASN A 173 -23.27 -31.41 -4.95
C ASN A 173 -23.60 -29.91 -4.90
N ALA A 174 -22.54 -29.08 -4.78
CA ALA A 174 -22.65 -27.63 -4.70
C ALA A 174 -22.88 -27.00 -6.08
N SER A 175 -23.81 -26.08 -6.17
CA SER A 175 -24.05 -25.21 -7.33
C SER A 175 -23.94 -23.74 -6.91
N LEU A 176 -22.93 -23.06 -7.41
CA LEU A 176 -22.81 -21.60 -7.25
C LEU A 176 -23.75 -20.90 -8.22
N ARG A 177 -24.56 -20.00 -7.70
CA ARG A 177 -25.52 -19.21 -8.47
C ARG A 177 -25.29 -17.72 -8.26
N LEU A 178 -25.41 -16.95 -9.34
CA LEU A 178 -25.37 -15.49 -9.32
C LEU A 178 -26.73 -14.95 -9.80
N GLY A 179 -27.40 -14.17 -8.97
CA GLY A 179 -28.76 -13.68 -9.28
C GLY A 179 -29.76 -14.83 -9.55
N GLY A 180 -29.57 -15.99 -8.94
CA GLY A 180 -30.42 -17.18 -9.15
C GLY A 180 -30.01 -18.05 -10.35
N VAL A 181 -29.09 -17.59 -11.23
CA VAL A 181 -28.60 -18.34 -12.39
C VAL A 181 -27.43 -19.25 -11.98
N PRO A 182 -27.46 -20.58 -12.25
CA PRO A 182 -26.32 -21.44 -11.95
C PRO A 182 -25.15 -21.15 -12.90
N VAL A 183 -24.00 -20.78 -12.32
CA VAL A 183 -22.77 -20.43 -13.07
C VAL A 183 -21.68 -21.46 -12.93
N PHE A 184 -21.68 -22.24 -11.85
CA PHE A 184 -20.66 -23.25 -11.60
C PHE A 184 -21.18 -24.40 -10.75
N TYR A 185 -20.75 -25.63 -11.07
CA TYR A 185 -21.10 -26.84 -10.31
C TYR A 185 -19.85 -27.54 -9.79
N ILE A 186 -19.82 -27.85 -8.50
CA ILE A 186 -18.72 -28.51 -7.81
C ILE A 186 -19.24 -29.70 -7.04
N PRO A 187 -18.85 -30.94 -7.41
CA PRO A 187 -19.35 -32.17 -6.74
C PRO A 187 -19.06 -32.18 -5.23
N ARG A 188 -17.88 -31.71 -4.84
CA ARG A 188 -17.46 -31.57 -3.44
C ARG A 188 -16.71 -30.24 -3.26
N LEU A 189 -17.30 -29.32 -2.54
CA LEU A 189 -16.69 -28.03 -2.19
C LEU A 189 -16.34 -28.02 -0.70
N ARG A 190 -15.10 -27.76 -0.36
CA ARG A 190 -14.64 -27.57 1.01
C ARG A 190 -14.30 -26.09 1.20
N MET A 191 -14.85 -25.48 2.24
CA MET A 191 -14.62 -24.08 2.60
C MET A 191 -14.30 -23.97 4.08
N PRO A 192 -13.47 -23.00 4.48
CA PRO A 192 -13.32 -22.65 5.88
C PRO A 192 -14.62 -22.05 6.42
N ASP A 193 -14.87 -22.28 7.67
CA ASP A 193 -15.88 -21.53 8.41
C ASP A 193 -15.39 -20.10 8.63
N PRO A 194 -16.28 -19.07 8.69
CA PRO A 194 -15.89 -17.67 8.83
C PRO A 194 -15.08 -17.33 10.10
N THR A 195 -15.06 -18.22 11.09
CA THR A 195 -14.22 -18.06 12.29
C THR A 195 -12.75 -18.40 12.04
N LEU A 196 -12.43 -19.05 10.91
CA LEU A 196 -11.09 -19.42 10.53
C LEU A 196 -10.49 -18.36 9.58
N ASN A 197 -9.55 -17.59 10.06
CA ASN A 197 -8.93 -16.51 9.29
C ASN A 197 -8.14 -17.00 8.06
N ARG A 198 -7.65 -18.25 8.06
CA ARG A 198 -6.81 -18.80 6.98
C ARG A 198 -7.06 -20.30 6.84
N SER A 199 -7.31 -20.78 5.61
CA SER A 199 -7.49 -22.19 5.29
C SER A 199 -6.93 -22.53 3.92
N THR A 200 -6.39 -23.74 3.79
CA THR A 200 -5.95 -24.28 2.50
C THR A 200 -7.17 -24.55 1.60
N GLY A 201 -7.10 -24.10 0.34
CA GLY A 201 -8.16 -24.32 -0.64
C GLY A 201 -8.02 -23.48 -1.90
N PHE A 202 -8.90 -23.74 -2.85
CA PHE A 202 -9.00 -22.92 -4.07
C PHE A 202 -9.57 -21.55 -3.74
N LEU A 203 -8.97 -20.54 -4.34
CA LEU A 203 -9.50 -19.17 -4.35
C LEU A 203 -10.35 -18.99 -5.63
N ILE A 204 -11.06 -17.88 -5.69
CA ILE A 204 -11.92 -17.57 -6.82
C ILE A 204 -11.06 -17.35 -8.07
N PRO A 205 -11.39 -18.01 -9.19
CA PRO A 205 -10.68 -17.82 -10.44
C PRO A 205 -10.92 -16.41 -11.02
N ALA A 206 -9.91 -15.86 -11.69
CA ALA A 206 -10.00 -14.61 -12.42
C ALA A 206 -9.83 -14.83 -13.92
N LEU A 207 -10.67 -14.16 -14.72
CA LEU A 207 -10.57 -14.15 -16.18
C LEU A 207 -9.79 -12.91 -16.61
N ARG A 208 -8.81 -13.12 -17.48
CA ARG A 208 -8.06 -12.05 -18.14
C ARG A 208 -8.03 -12.28 -19.65
N SER A 209 -8.28 -11.23 -20.42
CA SER A 209 -8.13 -11.25 -21.87
C SER A 209 -7.17 -10.15 -22.28
N SER A 210 -6.13 -10.46 -23.00
CA SER A 210 -5.10 -9.55 -23.47
C SER A 210 -4.88 -9.73 -24.96
N SER A 211 -4.63 -8.62 -25.66
CA SER A 211 -4.25 -8.68 -27.08
C SER A 211 -2.95 -9.47 -27.29
N THR A 212 -2.09 -9.55 -26.28
CA THR A 212 -0.81 -10.26 -26.33
C THR A 212 -0.96 -11.76 -25.98
N LEU A 213 -1.61 -12.10 -24.88
CA LEU A 213 -1.70 -13.46 -24.35
C LEU A 213 -2.96 -14.22 -24.78
N GLY A 214 -3.98 -13.52 -25.28
CA GLY A 214 -5.31 -14.05 -25.51
C GLY A 214 -6.15 -14.08 -24.24
N THR A 215 -7.26 -14.84 -24.27
CA THR A 215 -8.16 -15.00 -23.11
C THR A 215 -7.70 -16.18 -22.27
N GLY A 216 -7.50 -15.97 -20.98
CA GLY A 216 -6.98 -16.95 -20.06
C GLY A 216 -7.64 -16.93 -18.70
N LEU A 217 -7.51 -18.03 -18.00
CA LEU A 217 -8.04 -18.26 -16.66
C LEU A 217 -6.87 -18.40 -15.68
N ARG A 218 -6.91 -17.63 -14.59
CA ARG A 218 -6.08 -17.77 -13.40
C ARG A 218 -6.86 -18.44 -12.31
N TRP A 219 -6.35 -19.56 -11.77
CA TRP A 219 -7.04 -20.30 -10.73
C TRP A 219 -6.14 -20.53 -9.51
N PRO A 220 -6.13 -19.60 -8.54
CA PRO A 220 -5.24 -19.69 -7.40
C PRO A 220 -5.62 -20.83 -6.44
N TYR A 221 -4.61 -21.54 -5.93
CA TYR A 221 -4.72 -22.49 -4.84
C TYR A 221 -3.86 -22.00 -3.67
N PHE A 222 -4.51 -21.75 -2.55
CA PHE A 222 -3.88 -21.25 -1.33
C PHE A 222 -3.57 -22.41 -0.38
N ILE A 223 -2.36 -22.42 0.18
CA ILE A 223 -1.85 -23.45 1.09
C ILE A 223 -1.37 -22.76 2.36
N THR A 224 -1.96 -23.12 3.49
CA THR A 224 -1.45 -22.71 4.81
C THR A 224 -0.30 -23.62 5.21
N LEU A 225 0.86 -23.04 5.53
CA LEU A 225 2.05 -23.75 6.00
C LEU A 225 2.28 -23.43 7.50
N GLY A 226 1.25 -23.65 8.31
CA GLY A 226 1.20 -23.27 9.73
C GLY A 226 0.60 -21.88 9.95
N SER A 227 0.79 -21.32 11.15
CA SER A 227 0.14 -20.07 11.57
C SER A 227 0.75 -18.81 10.92
N SER A 228 2.02 -18.84 10.54
CA SER A 228 2.79 -17.68 10.10
C SER A 228 3.28 -17.72 8.65
N ARG A 229 2.95 -18.79 7.90
CA ARG A 229 3.41 -18.99 6.52
C ARG A 229 2.27 -19.40 5.61
N ASP A 230 2.37 -19.03 4.35
CA ASP A 230 1.48 -19.49 3.28
C ASP A 230 2.16 -19.52 1.92
N LEU A 231 1.59 -20.35 1.04
CA LEU A 231 1.97 -20.46 -0.36
C LEU A 231 0.70 -20.38 -1.21
N THR A 232 0.72 -19.53 -2.23
CA THR A 232 -0.33 -19.51 -3.26
C THR A 232 0.29 -19.97 -4.57
N ILE A 233 -0.30 -20.94 -5.22
CA ILE A 233 0.08 -21.44 -6.54
C ILE A 233 -1.06 -21.09 -7.49
N THR A 234 -0.74 -20.31 -8.54
CA THR A 234 -1.75 -19.87 -9.51
C THR A 234 -1.39 -20.33 -10.91
N PRO A 235 -1.91 -21.45 -11.38
CA PRO A 235 -1.83 -21.80 -12.79
C PRO A 235 -2.60 -20.79 -13.63
N PHE A 236 -2.02 -20.43 -14.77
CA PHE A 236 -2.61 -19.56 -15.79
C PHE A 236 -2.49 -20.24 -17.17
N VAL A 237 -3.62 -20.37 -17.84
CA VAL A 237 -3.69 -20.93 -19.20
C VAL A 237 -4.47 -19.97 -20.09
N ALA A 238 -3.92 -19.63 -21.27
CA ALA A 238 -4.57 -18.72 -22.19
C ALA A 238 -4.56 -19.24 -23.65
N THR A 239 -5.48 -18.69 -24.46
CA THR A 239 -5.80 -19.20 -25.81
C THR A 239 -4.66 -19.08 -26.83
N LYS A 240 -3.68 -18.18 -26.60
CA LYS A 240 -2.52 -18.04 -27.51
C LYS A 240 -1.35 -18.99 -27.17
N ASN A 241 -1.68 -20.22 -26.74
CA ASN A 241 -0.69 -21.22 -26.30
C ASN A 241 0.21 -20.74 -25.16
N VAL A 242 -0.37 -20.02 -24.22
CA VAL A 242 0.32 -19.54 -23.03
C VAL A 242 -0.03 -20.44 -21.88
N THR A 243 1.01 -20.95 -21.21
CA THR A 243 0.90 -21.63 -19.92
C THR A 243 1.87 -21.01 -18.95
N ALA A 244 1.41 -20.66 -17.77
CA ALA A 244 2.24 -20.08 -16.73
C ALA A 244 1.83 -20.59 -15.34
N VAL A 245 2.75 -20.52 -14.41
CA VAL A 245 2.50 -20.77 -12.98
C VAL A 245 3.04 -19.58 -12.21
N GLU A 246 2.16 -18.91 -11.47
CA GLU A 246 2.54 -17.87 -10.53
C GLU A 246 2.63 -18.48 -9.12
N LEU A 247 3.65 -18.11 -8.39
CA LEU A 247 3.90 -18.52 -7.01
C LEU A 247 3.95 -17.29 -6.12
N ARG A 248 3.33 -17.36 -4.94
CA ARG A 248 3.47 -16.36 -3.89
C ARG A 248 3.64 -17.05 -2.55
N TYR A 249 4.82 -16.90 -1.96
CA TYR A 249 5.14 -17.35 -0.61
C TYR A 249 5.21 -16.15 0.32
N ARG A 250 4.59 -16.25 1.50
CA ARG A 250 4.69 -15.23 2.56
C ARG A 250 5.01 -15.89 3.89
N GLN A 251 5.83 -15.22 4.67
CA GLN A 251 6.16 -15.64 6.03
C GLN A 251 6.28 -14.44 6.95
N ALA A 252 5.56 -14.47 8.07
CA ALA A 252 5.70 -13.54 9.17
C ALA A 252 6.65 -14.14 10.22
N PHE A 253 7.52 -13.30 10.76
CA PHE A 253 8.45 -13.57 11.85
C PHE A 253 8.08 -12.70 13.05
N ARG A 254 8.72 -12.89 14.18
CA ARG A 254 8.50 -12.04 15.37
C ARG A 254 8.87 -10.58 15.13
N THR A 255 9.88 -10.34 14.28
CA THR A 255 10.46 -9.01 14.05
C THR A 255 10.31 -8.56 12.60
N GLY A 256 9.54 -9.27 11.78
CA GLY A 256 9.42 -8.87 10.37
C GLY A 256 8.63 -9.84 9.52
N GLU A 257 8.73 -9.64 8.22
CA GLU A 257 8.02 -10.44 7.22
C GLU A 257 8.83 -10.56 5.92
N ILE A 258 8.57 -11.64 5.19
CA ILE A 258 9.10 -11.89 3.84
C ILE A 258 7.92 -12.25 2.92
N SER A 259 7.97 -11.70 1.71
CA SER A 259 7.10 -12.09 0.59
C SER A 259 7.98 -12.44 -0.62
N VAL A 260 7.77 -13.62 -1.19
CA VAL A 260 8.44 -14.04 -2.43
C VAL A 260 7.36 -14.31 -3.47
N THR A 261 7.47 -13.65 -4.61
CA THR A 261 6.58 -13.84 -5.75
C THR A 261 7.37 -14.26 -6.96
N GLY A 262 6.78 -15.06 -7.82
CA GLY A 262 7.41 -15.47 -9.05
C GLY A 262 6.42 -15.93 -10.09
N ILE A 263 6.82 -15.87 -11.34
CA ILE A 263 6.10 -16.46 -12.48
C ILE A 263 7.09 -17.23 -13.34
N ALA A 264 6.71 -18.42 -13.75
CA ALA A 264 7.35 -19.17 -14.82
C ALA A 264 6.33 -19.39 -15.92
N ALA A 265 6.67 -19.02 -17.14
CA ALA A 265 5.76 -19.01 -18.27
C ALA A 265 6.40 -19.66 -19.49
N ASN A 266 5.58 -20.37 -20.25
CA ASN A 266 5.90 -20.89 -21.58
C ASN A 266 4.92 -20.27 -22.57
N ASP A 267 5.44 -19.46 -23.49
CA ASP A 267 4.69 -18.77 -24.52
C ASP A 267 5.51 -18.71 -25.82
N ARG A 268 4.91 -18.19 -26.89
CA ARG A 268 5.55 -18.03 -28.20
C ARG A 268 5.85 -16.56 -28.52
N LEU A 269 5.87 -15.67 -27.54
CA LEU A 269 6.08 -14.23 -27.75
C LEU A 269 7.57 -13.92 -27.98
N GLN A 270 8.46 -14.74 -27.43
CA GLN A 270 9.89 -14.65 -27.62
C GLN A 270 10.46 -15.98 -28.17
N THR A 271 11.62 -15.91 -28.80
CA THR A 271 12.29 -17.09 -29.41
C THR A 271 12.88 -18.04 -28.38
N ALA A 272 13.06 -17.64 -27.14
CA ALA A 272 13.66 -18.42 -26.08
C ALA A 272 12.62 -19.00 -25.13
N GLY A 273 12.55 -20.28 -25.01
CA GLY A 273 11.94 -21.21 -24.05
C GLY A 273 11.12 -20.63 -22.89
N THR A 274 11.41 -21.11 -21.68
CA THR A 274 10.70 -20.67 -20.47
C THR A 274 11.14 -19.27 -20.05
N ARG A 275 10.17 -18.39 -19.86
CA ARG A 275 10.33 -17.02 -19.35
C ARG A 275 9.97 -16.96 -17.87
N GLY A 276 10.60 -16.06 -17.11
CA GLY A 276 10.30 -15.97 -15.70
C GLY A 276 10.67 -14.63 -15.06
N HIS A 277 9.98 -14.35 -13.96
CA HIS A 277 10.25 -13.25 -13.04
C HIS A 277 10.20 -13.77 -11.62
N ALA A 278 11.10 -13.30 -10.78
CA ALA A 278 11.09 -13.54 -9.35
C ALA A 278 11.33 -12.22 -8.61
N ARG A 279 10.61 -12.02 -7.51
CA ARG A 279 10.78 -10.90 -6.58
C ARG A 279 10.72 -11.42 -5.15
N ALA A 280 11.68 -11.00 -4.34
CA ALA A 280 11.70 -11.24 -2.91
C ALA A 280 11.79 -9.90 -2.19
N GLU A 281 10.84 -9.63 -1.33
CA GLU A 281 10.78 -8.43 -0.50
C GLU A 281 10.63 -8.79 0.97
N GLY A 282 11.21 -7.98 1.84
CA GLY A 282 11.10 -8.19 3.27
C GLY A 282 11.45 -6.96 4.09
N ARG A 283 10.93 -6.98 5.31
CA ARG A 283 11.15 -5.93 6.31
C ARG A 283 11.36 -6.58 7.67
N PHE A 284 12.41 -6.15 8.38
CA PHE A 284 12.75 -6.65 9.71
C PHE A 284 13.13 -5.52 10.65
N ASP A 285 12.54 -5.52 11.82
CA ASP A 285 12.97 -4.70 12.93
C ASP A 285 14.18 -5.37 13.60
N LEU A 286 15.30 -4.66 13.63
CA LEU A 286 16.56 -5.11 14.22
C LEU A 286 16.77 -4.45 15.61
N PRO A 287 17.71 -4.96 16.44
CA PRO A 287 18.06 -4.32 17.68
C PRO A 287 18.43 -2.83 17.54
N ASP A 288 18.35 -2.07 18.63
CA ASP A 288 18.70 -0.65 18.71
C ASP A 288 17.89 0.30 17.81
N GLY A 289 16.75 -0.16 17.26
CA GLY A 289 15.86 0.61 16.41
C GLY A 289 16.32 0.71 14.96
N PHE A 290 17.15 -0.21 14.51
CA PHE A 290 17.43 -0.40 13.10
C PHE A 290 16.30 -1.16 12.41
N GLU A 291 16.09 -0.86 11.14
CA GLU A 291 15.18 -1.57 10.26
C GLU A 291 15.95 -2.04 9.02
N LEU A 292 15.85 -3.33 8.72
CA LEU A 292 16.32 -3.91 7.45
C LEU A 292 15.16 -3.99 6.48
N ARG A 293 15.36 -3.49 5.26
CA ARG A 293 14.45 -3.69 4.12
C ARG A 293 15.22 -4.24 2.93
N PHE A 294 14.59 -5.14 2.21
CA PHE A 294 15.11 -5.58 0.91
C PHE A 294 13.98 -5.80 -0.09
N ASP A 295 14.29 -5.54 -1.35
CA ASP A 295 13.47 -5.83 -2.54
C ASP A 295 14.43 -6.29 -3.64
N ALA A 296 14.44 -7.57 -3.92
CA ALA A 296 15.32 -8.18 -4.93
C ALA A 296 14.46 -8.74 -6.07
N GLN A 297 14.80 -8.37 -7.30
CA GLN A 297 14.04 -8.74 -8.48
C GLN A 297 14.95 -9.29 -9.58
N ALA A 298 14.46 -10.29 -10.29
CA ALA A 298 15.11 -10.85 -11.47
C ALA A 298 14.05 -11.17 -12.54
N VAL A 299 14.38 -10.92 -13.80
CA VAL A 299 13.51 -11.21 -14.95
C VAL A 299 14.31 -11.84 -16.07
N SER A 300 13.71 -12.74 -16.83
CA SER A 300 14.36 -13.40 -17.96
C SER A 300 14.63 -12.46 -19.14
N ASP A 301 13.66 -11.62 -19.46
CA ASP A 301 13.69 -10.73 -20.63
C ASP A 301 12.99 -9.39 -20.34
N ARG A 302 13.21 -8.42 -21.23
CA ARG A 302 12.75 -7.03 -21.08
C ARG A 302 11.22 -6.86 -21.15
N ALA A 303 10.51 -7.75 -21.85
CA ALA A 303 9.10 -7.60 -22.16
C ALA A 303 8.18 -8.37 -21.20
N LEU A 304 8.70 -9.34 -20.42
CA LEU A 304 7.88 -10.25 -19.61
C LEU A 304 6.94 -9.52 -18.65
N LEU A 305 7.44 -8.52 -17.90
CA LEU A 305 6.61 -7.79 -16.93
C LEU A 305 5.42 -7.10 -17.61
N TRP A 306 5.66 -6.56 -18.79
CA TRP A 306 4.67 -5.86 -19.60
C TRP A 306 3.67 -6.82 -20.25
N ASP A 307 4.15 -7.90 -20.85
CA ASP A 307 3.31 -8.91 -21.51
C ASP A 307 2.30 -9.52 -20.53
N TYR A 308 2.76 -9.80 -19.32
CA TYR A 308 1.93 -10.40 -18.26
C TYR A 308 1.23 -9.37 -17.37
N GLY A 309 1.45 -8.06 -17.58
CA GLY A 309 0.84 -6.96 -16.79
C GLY A 309 1.21 -7.04 -15.31
N LEU A 310 2.44 -7.44 -15.02
CA LEU A 310 2.94 -7.55 -13.64
C LEU A 310 3.47 -6.21 -13.12
N SER A 311 4.07 -5.41 -14.00
CA SER A 311 4.62 -4.09 -13.68
C SER A 311 4.83 -3.27 -14.94
N ASP A 312 4.73 -1.94 -14.81
CA ASP A 312 5.06 -0.97 -15.86
C ASP A 312 6.50 -0.44 -15.71
N ALA A 313 7.30 -1.03 -14.83
CA ALA A 313 8.68 -0.64 -14.62
C ALA A 313 9.50 -0.83 -15.90
N ASP A 314 10.27 0.19 -16.25
CA ASP A 314 11.25 0.17 -17.34
C ASP A 314 12.68 -0.08 -16.86
N ARG A 315 12.88 -0.12 -15.56
CA ARG A 315 14.11 -0.54 -14.85
C ARG A 315 13.75 -1.34 -13.62
N LEU A 316 14.51 -2.39 -13.32
CA LEU A 316 14.42 -3.16 -12.09
C LEU A 316 15.48 -2.65 -11.12
N ASN A 317 15.02 -2.15 -9.98
CA ASN A 317 15.88 -1.74 -8.88
C ASN A 317 15.79 -2.79 -7.77
N SER A 318 16.86 -3.58 -7.60
CA SER A 318 16.99 -4.47 -6.46
C SER A 318 17.75 -3.75 -5.36
N THR A 319 17.17 -3.68 -4.16
CA THR A 319 17.75 -2.93 -3.05
C THR A 319 17.81 -3.79 -1.79
N ILE A 320 18.87 -3.60 -1.00
CA ILE A 320 18.94 -4.03 0.39
C ILE A 320 19.46 -2.85 1.21
N GLY A 321 18.78 -2.51 2.30
CA GLY A 321 19.14 -1.35 3.10
C GLY A 321 18.85 -1.54 4.58
N ILE A 322 19.64 -0.88 5.39
CA ILE A 322 19.48 -0.79 6.83
C ILE A 322 19.31 0.69 7.18
N THR A 323 18.26 1.00 7.93
CA THR A 323 17.97 2.38 8.35
C THR A 323 17.76 2.46 9.85
N ARG A 324 18.16 3.58 10.44
CA ARG A 324 17.78 3.96 11.80
C ARG A 324 17.52 5.47 11.86
N THR A 325 16.35 5.84 12.32
CA THR A 325 16.02 7.25 12.54
C THR A 325 15.66 7.46 14.01
N ARG A 326 16.40 8.38 14.65
CA ARG A 326 16.13 8.89 15.99
C ARG A 326 15.87 10.40 15.90
N ARG A 327 15.44 11.01 17.00
CA ARG A 327 15.08 12.45 17.03
C ARG A 327 16.11 13.37 16.38
N ASN A 328 17.39 13.08 16.58
CA ASN A 328 18.52 13.92 16.15
C ASN A 328 19.62 13.14 15.40
N GLU A 329 19.35 11.90 14.99
CA GLU A 329 20.29 11.06 14.25
C GLU A 329 19.56 10.26 13.18
N HIS A 330 20.18 10.19 12.00
CA HIS A 330 19.76 9.33 10.92
C HIS A 330 20.95 8.53 10.40
N ILE A 331 20.76 7.22 10.25
CA ILE A 331 21.74 6.30 9.65
C ILE A 331 21.02 5.55 8.55
N GLU A 332 21.61 5.49 7.38
CA GLU A 332 21.13 4.71 6.24
C GLU A 332 22.32 4.09 5.51
N ALA A 333 22.24 2.80 5.25
CA ALA A 333 23.17 2.10 4.37
C ALA A 333 22.36 1.29 3.35
N ARG A 334 22.65 1.45 2.05
CA ARG A 334 21.94 0.79 0.95
C ARG A 334 22.91 0.22 -0.06
N LEU A 335 22.57 -0.97 -0.57
CA LEU A 335 23.13 -1.53 -1.79
C LEU A 335 22.01 -1.62 -2.82
N ILE A 336 22.29 -1.17 -4.03
CA ILE A 336 21.32 -1.10 -5.12
C ILE A 336 21.92 -1.78 -6.35
N SER A 337 21.12 -2.61 -7.00
CA SER A 337 21.46 -3.19 -8.31
C SER A 337 20.36 -2.83 -9.30
N ILE A 338 20.74 -2.20 -10.41
CA ILE A 338 19.84 -1.71 -11.45
C ILE A 338 19.98 -2.57 -12.69
N ARG A 339 18.86 -3.00 -13.27
CA ARG A 339 18.81 -3.64 -14.58
C ARG A 339 17.82 -2.90 -15.46
N THR A 340 18.25 -2.41 -16.61
CA THR A 340 17.33 -1.75 -17.55
C THR A 340 16.49 -2.76 -18.33
N LEU A 341 15.24 -2.38 -18.57
CA LEU A 341 14.31 -3.06 -19.49
C LEU A 341 14.06 -2.25 -20.76
N ARG A 342 14.68 -1.06 -20.87
CA ARG A 342 14.59 -0.18 -22.04
C ARG A 342 15.34 -0.77 -23.22
N ALA A 343 14.79 -0.66 -24.40
CA ALA A 343 15.39 -1.22 -25.62
C ALA A 343 16.64 -0.47 -26.07
N GLY A 344 16.68 0.85 -25.88
CA GLY A 344 17.80 1.72 -26.29
C GLY A 344 18.89 1.90 -25.24
N GLU A 345 18.84 1.16 -24.14
CA GLU A 345 19.78 1.31 -23.03
C GLU A 345 20.49 -0.02 -22.72
N ALA A 346 21.81 0.00 -22.61
CA ALA A 346 22.60 -1.16 -22.25
C ALA A 346 22.81 -1.22 -20.73
N SER A 347 22.65 -2.41 -20.13
CA SER A 347 22.83 -2.57 -18.69
C SER A 347 24.28 -2.49 -18.23
N ASP A 348 25.23 -2.73 -19.12
CA ASP A 348 26.66 -2.72 -18.84
C ASP A 348 27.26 -1.32 -18.81
N THR A 349 26.66 -0.35 -19.50
CA THR A 349 27.07 1.05 -19.46
C THR A 349 26.44 1.85 -18.33
N LEU A 350 25.40 1.29 -17.68
CA LEU A 350 24.79 1.92 -16.51
C LEU A 350 25.63 1.72 -15.26
N ALA A 351 25.55 2.66 -14.31
CA ALA A 351 26.01 2.47 -12.94
C ALA A 351 25.12 1.39 -12.25
N ALA A 352 25.28 0.14 -12.68
CA ALA A 352 24.36 -0.94 -12.35
C ALA A 352 24.47 -1.43 -10.90
N ARG A 353 25.56 -1.12 -10.21
CA ARG A 353 25.79 -1.51 -8.81
C ARG A 353 26.20 -0.29 -8.03
N LEU A 354 25.39 0.07 -7.04
CA LEU A 354 25.60 1.26 -6.21
C LEU A 354 25.61 0.86 -4.74
N GLY A 355 26.42 1.57 -3.96
CA GLY A 355 26.42 1.49 -2.50
C GLY A 355 26.37 2.90 -1.92
N ASP A 356 25.44 3.13 -1.01
CA ASP A 356 25.28 4.39 -0.29
C ASP A 356 25.36 4.15 1.22
N LEU A 357 26.05 5.04 1.91
CA LEU A 357 26.07 5.13 3.37
C LEU A 357 25.87 6.58 3.75
N THR A 358 24.96 6.85 4.67
CA THR A 358 24.74 8.17 5.26
C THR A 358 24.61 8.02 6.76
N TRP A 359 25.36 8.82 7.49
CA TRP A 359 25.17 9.10 8.90
C TRP A 359 25.01 10.61 9.08
N GLN A 360 23.97 11.03 9.75
CA GLN A 360 23.67 12.43 10.00
C GLN A 360 23.27 12.64 11.45
N ARG A 361 23.78 13.69 12.08
CA ARG A 361 23.43 14.07 13.44
C ARG A 361 23.19 15.56 13.55
N ARG A 362 22.12 15.93 14.27
CA ARG A 362 21.78 17.32 14.65
C ARG A 362 22.07 17.56 16.13
N PHE A 363 22.56 18.75 16.46
CA PHE A 363 22.88 19.12 17.84
C PHE A 363 22.79 20.63 18.04
N SER A 364 22.60 21.07 19.28
CA SER A 364 22.64 22.47 19.65
C SER A 364 24.05 22.87 19.99
N LEU A 365 24.50 24.04 19.49
CA LEU A 365 25.84 24.54 19.70
C LEU A 365 25.88 25.50 20.90
N GLY A 366 25.75 25.00 22.12
CA GLY A 366 25.93 25.68 23.41
C GLY A 366 26.12 27.19 23.36
N PRO A 367 27.35 27.72 23.58
CA PRO A 367 27.61 29.17 23.63
C PRO A 367 27.39 29.90 22.30
N LEU A 368 27.63 29.24 21.17
CA LEU A 368 27.39 29.82 19.84
C LEU A 368 25.91 29.92 19.52
N GLY A 369 25.06 29.18 20.21
CA GLY A 369 23.63 29.10 19.93
C GLY A 369 23.34 28.50 18.54
N GLY A 370 22.05 28.35 18.24
CA GLY A 370 21.60 27.76 16.98
C GLY A 370 21.71 26.23 16.92
N GLN A 371 21.49 25.71 15.74
CA GLN A 371 21.56 24.26 15.45
C GLN A 371 22.74 23.97 14.52
N GLY A 372 23.53 22.95 14.87
CA GLY A 372 24.56 22.38 14.03
C GLY A 372 24.13 21.02 13.46
N GLY A 373 24.68 20.70 12.32
CA GLY A 373 24.57 19.38 11.68
C GLY A 373 25.94 18.85 11.31
N LEU A 374 26.13 17.55 11.47
CA LEU A 374 27.27 16.83 10.94
C LEU A 374 26.76 15.64 10.14
N GLN A 375 27.26 15.51 8.93
CA GLN A 375 26.94 14.40 8.03
C GLN A 375 28.23 13.75 7.53
N PHE A 376 28.26 12.45 7.59
CA PHE A 376 29.18 11.62 6.85
C PHE A 376 28.38 10.84 5.81
N ALA A 377 28.85 10.86 4.56
CA ALA A 377 28.25 10.08 3.47
C ALA A 377 29.34 9.40 2.66
N ALA A 378 29.07 8.18 2.22
CA ALA A 378 29.90 7.48 1.25
C ALA A 378 29.01 6.99 0.12
N HIS A 379 29.47 7.14 -1.09
CA HIS A 379 28.82 6.64 -2.31
C HIS A 379 29.85 5.88 -3.14
N GLY A 380 29.43 4.77 -3.72
CA GLY A 380 30.24 4.09 -4.70
C GLY A 380 29.36 3.46 -5.77
N HIS A 381 29.77 3.55 -7.01
CA HIS A 381 29.14 2.80 -8.08
C HIS A 381 30.19 2.15 -8.99
N ARG A 382 29.75 1.09 -9.64
CA ARG A 382 30.54 0.37 -10.62
C ARG A 382 29.71 0.06 -11.84
N ARG A 383 30.29 0.34 -13.02
CA ARG A 383 29.78 -0.08 -14.33
C ARG A 383 30.39 -1.42 -14.72
N PRO A 384 29.62 -2.35 -15.31
CA PRO A 384 30.17 -3.59 -15.84
C PRO A 384 31.07 -3.39 -17.06
N SER A 385 30.86 -2.34 -17.86
CA SER A 385 31.70 -2.00 -19.02
C SER A 385 32.98 -1.32 -18.57
N ASP A 386 34.07 -1.62 -19.23
CA ASP A 386 35.38 -0.92 -19.14
C ASP A 386 35.55 0.02 -20.37
N ASP A 387 34.53 0.29 -21.15
CA ASP A 387 34.58 1.12 -22.35
C ASP A 387 34.82 2.59 -21.98
N ALA A 388 35.86 3.17 -22.57
CA ALA A 388 36.25 4.54 -22.37
C ALA A 388 35.49 5.54 -23.26
N THR A 389 34.64 5.08 -24.16
CA THR A 389 33.88 5.95 -25.06
C THR A 389 32.71 6.63 -24.34
N ASP A 390 32.39 7.85 -24.76
CA ASP A 390 31.28 8.65 -24.28
C ASP A 390 30.06 8.54 -25.21
N LEU A 391 29.82 7.36 -25.73
CA LEU A 391 28.67 7.06 -26.59
C LEU A 391 27.85 5.93 -25.99
N ASP A 392 26.62 6.19 -25.66
CA ASP A 392 25.66 5.14 -25.34
C ASP A 392 25.05 4.51 -26.61
N VAL A 393 24.19 3.48 -26.43
CA VAL A 393 23.50 2.78 -27.54
C VAL A 393 22.60 3.69 -28.37
N SER A 394 22.23 4.88 -27.87
CA SER A 394 21.42 5.89 -28.57
C SER A 394 22.24 6.91 -29.34
N ASN A 395 23.57 6.77 -29.36
CA ASN A 395 24.54 7.75 -29.89
C ASN A 395 24.39 9.14 -29.23
N ASN A 396 23.98 9.18 -27.98
CA ASN A 396 23.90 10.40 -27.21
C ASN A 396 25.22 10.62 -26.46
N VAL A 397 25.85 11.76 -26.72
CA VAL A 397 27.07 12.18 -26.00
C VAL A 397 26.60 12.92 -24.74
N ASP A 398 26.62 12.28 -23.58
CA ASP A 398 26.11 12.80 -22.32
C ASP A 398 27.21 13.34 -21.37
N GLY A 399 28.47 13.29 -21.79
CA GLY A 399 29.63 13.68 -20.96
C GLY A 399 29.99 12.62 -19.90
N LEU A 400 29.39 11.44 -19.97
CA LEU A 400 29.65 10.32 -19.06
C LEU A 400 30.45 9.24 -19.78
N THR A 401 31.59 8.84 -19.26
CA THR A 401 32.35 7.72 -19.79
C THR A 401 31.67 6.41 -19.43
N ASN A 402 31.38 5.57 -20.43
CA ASN A 402 30.63 4.31 -20.26
C ASN A 402 31.27 3.32 -19.26
N GLY A 403 32.58 3.38 -19.01
CA GLY A 403 33.30 2.52 -18.07
C GLY A 403 33.71 3.20 -16.76
N ARG A 404 33.25 4.45 -16.46
CA ARG A 404 33.67 5.17 -15.27
C ARG A 404 33.11 4.57 -13.99
N ASP A 405 34.00 4.26 -13.06
CA ASP A 405 33.69 3.85 -11.68
C ASP A 405 33.99 4.98 -10.71
N VAL A 406 33.16 5.20 -9.69
CA VAL A 406 33.39 6.27 -8.71
C VAL A 406 33.19 5.74 -7.30
N VAL A 407 34.09 6.12 -6.41
CA VAL A 407 33.93 6.04 -4.96
C VAL A 407 34.13 7.43 -4.38
N ARG A 408 33.16 7.90 -3.59
CA ARG A 408 33.18 9.21 -2.93
C ARG A 408 32.94 9.05 -1.43
N ALA A 409 33.76 9.72 -0.63
CA ALA A 409 33.52 9.92 0.78
C ALA A 409 33.34 11.43 1.04
N ARG A 410 32.32 11.80 1.81
CA ARG A 410 31.92 13.19 2.09
C ARG A 410 31.79 13.42 3.58
N ILE A 411 32.33 14.52 4.04
CA ILE A 411 32.03 15.10 5.35
C ILE A 411 31.42 16.49 5.13
N ARG A 412 30.26 16.72 5.71
CA ARG A 412 29.58 18.02 5.68
C ARG A 412 29.27 18.48 7.10
N ALA A 413 29.60 19.72 7.41
CA ALA A 413 29.18 20.41 8.62
C ALA A 413 28.31 21.59 8.22
N ASP A 414 27.18 21.75 8.88
CA ASP A 414 26.28 22.86 8.68
C ASP A 414 25.86 23.48 10.01
N TRP A 415 25.54 24.78 9.97
CA TRP A 415 25.08 25.52 11.13
C TRP A 415 24.08 26.60 10.71
N ARG A 416 23.05 26.80 11.57
CA ARG A 416 22.05 27.88 11.42
C ARG A 416 21.71 28.46 12.78
N ARG A 417 21.62 29.80 12.81
CA ARG A 417 21.09 30.54 13.96
C ARG A 417 20.17 31.66 13.47
N ASP A 418 19.02 31.77 14.11
CA ASP A 418 18.04 32.83 13.86
C ASP A 418 17.94 33.74 15.11
N TRP A 419 17.75 35.03 14.88
CA TRP A 419 17.45 36.05 15.89
C TRP A 419 16.14 36.73 15.50
N ILE A 420 15.29 37.00 16.47
CA ILE A 420 14.00 37.65 16.25
C ILE A 420 14.04 39.01 16.95
N SER A 421 13.76 40.08 16.21
CA SER A 421 13.66 41.44 16.76
C SER A 421 12.28 41.67 17.39
N ASP A 422 12.15 42.72 18.21
CA ASP A 422 10.87 43.13 18.82
C ASP A 422 9.79 43.46 17.78
N ARG A 423 10.17 43.81 16.56
CA ARG A 423 9.26 44.08 15.42
C ARG A 423 8.93 42.85 14.59
N GLY A 424 9.33 41.64 15.04
CA GLY A 424 9.08 40.39 14.36
C GLY A 424 9.95 40.12 13.13
N LEU A 425 10.99 40.94 12.87
CA LEU A 425 11.98 40.62 11.85
C LEU A 425 12.84 39.46 12.32
N VAL A 426 13.01 38.45 11.45
CA VAL A 426 13.85 37.29 11.69
C VAL A 426 15.09 37.39 10.85
N PHE A 427 16.24 37.56 11.52
CA PHE A 427 17.55 37.55 10.89
C PHE A 427 18.20 36.20 11.10
N GLY A 428 18.54 35.52 10.03
CA GLY A 428 19.17 34.20 10.02
C GLY A 428 20.58 34.26 9.44
N VAL A 429 21.48 33.52 10.05
CA VAL A 429 22.79 33.20 9.46
C VAL A 429 22.89 31.69 9.36
N LEU A 430 23.27 31.22 8.20
CA LEU A 430 23.45 29.78 7.94
C LEU A 430 24.68 29.58 7.07
N GLY A 431 25.27 28.42 7.23
CA GLY A 431 26.43 28.06 6.43
C GLY A 431 26.66 26.56 6.44
N GLU A 432 27.31 26.10 5.41
CA GLU A 432 27.76 24.72 5.28
C GLU A 432 29.19 24.67 4.71
N VAL A 433 29.93 23.68 5.17
CA VAL A 433 31.26 23.35 4.62
C VAL A 433 31.25 21.86 4.34
N THR A 434 31.71 21.50 3.16
CA THR A 434 31.75 20.13 2.69
C THR A 434 33.16 19.81 2.16
N THR A 435 33.66 18.65 2.53
CA THR A 435 34.89 18.08 1.96
C THR A 435 34.59 16.72 1.39
N ASP A 436 34.93 16.55 0.12
CA ASP A 436 34.78 15.31 -0.65
C ASP A 436 36.14 14.72 -0.98
N LEU A 437 36.26 13.41 -0.88
CA LEU A 437 37.36 12.61 -1.40
C LEU A 437 36.78 11.67 -2.46
N TYR A 438 37.37 11.72 -3.66
CA TYR A 438 36.98 10.88 -4.80
C TYR A 438 38.11 9.93 -5.18
N ARG A 439 37.72 8.73 -5.54
CA ARG A 439 38.55 7.79 -6.32
C ARG A 439 37.75 7.43 -7.56
N ILE A 440 38.27 7.86 -8.71
CA ILE A 440 37.63 7.72 -10.02
C ILE A 440 38.50 6.74 -10.85
N GLY A 441 37.87 5.61 -11.24
CA GLY A 441 38.41 4.69 -12.23
C GLY A 441 37.88 5.10 -13.60
N ASP A 442 38.73 5.76 -14.38
CA ASP A 442 38.38 6.24 -15.71
C ASP A 442 39.64 6.10 -16.57
N VAL A 443 39.60 5.24 -17.55
CA VAL A 443 40.79 4.82 -18.30
C VAL A 443 41.22 5.84 -19.37
N ALA A 444 40.35 6.74 -19.76
CA ALA A 444 40.53 7.60 -20.92
C ALA A 444 40.33 9.10 -20.68
N SER A 445 39.98 9.53 -19.47
CA SER A 445 39.70 10.93 -19.18
C SER A 445 40.70 11.55 -18.18
N ASP A 446 40.79 12.86 -18.19
CA ASP A 446 41.54 13.68 -17.22
C ASP A 446 40.99 13.59 -15.79
N TYR A 447 39.90 12.83 -15.58
CA TYR A 447 39.28 12.67 -14.28
C TYR A 447 39.76 11.47 -13.49
N GLY A 448 40.51 10.56 -14.09
CA GLY A 448 41.01 9.35 -13.42
C GLY A 448 41.90 9.67 -12.23
N GLY A 449 41.88 8.81 -11.19
CA GLY A 449 42.72 8.97 -10.00
C GLY A 449 42.00 9.37 -8.72
N THR A 450 42.80 9.92 -7.78
CA THR A 450 42.28 10.37 -6.48
C THR A 450 42.24 11.90 -6.42
N HIS A 451 41.08 12.42 -6.10
CA HIS A 451 40.85 13.88 -6.05
C HIS A 451 40.23 14.27 -4.71
N SER A 452 40.51 15.48 -4.25
CA SER A 452 39.82 16.09 -3.10
C SER A 452 39.19 17.41 -3.50
N ARG A 453 38.03 17.69 -2.94
CA ARG A 453 37.33 18.94 -3.13
C ARG A 453 36.81 19.44 -1.80
N SER A 454 37.14 20.70 -1.44
CA SER A 454 36.50 21.39 -0.31
C SER A 454 35.76 22.61 -0.83
N HIS A 455 34.53 22.77 -0.39
CA HIS A 455 33.71 23.92 -0.75
C HIS A 455 32.78 24.28 0.43
N GLY A 456 32.27 25.50 0.40
CA GLY A 456 31.31 25.96 1.40
C GLY A 456 30.39 26.99 0.82
N ALA A 457 29.25 27.20 1.45
CA ALA A 457 28.33 28.28 1.16
C ALA A 457 27.87 28.90 2.48
N PHE A 458 27.82 30.21 2.53
CA PHE A 458 27.34 30.97 3.67
C PHE A 458 26.22 31.89 3.23
N ALA A 459 25.21 32.05 4.07
CA ALA A 459 24.10 32.94 3.77
C ALA A 459 23.68 33.78 4.99
N ALA A 460 23.26 34.98 4.69
CA ALA A 460 22.49 35.85 5.58
C ALA A 460 21.07 35.95 5.03
N GLU A 461 20.09 35.72 5.88
CA GLU A 461 18.68 35.68 5.54
C GLU A 461 17.90 36.67 6.38
N LEU A 462 17.03 37.45 5.75
CA LEU A 462 16.07 38.32 6.40
C LEU A 462 14.66 37.90 6.01
N ARG A 463 13.83 37.60 7.00
CA ARG A 463 12.44 37.29 6.86
C ARG A 463 11.57 38.20 7.70
N TRP A 464 10.43 38.59 7.17
CA TRP A 464 9.50 39.42 7.93
C TRP A 464 8.09 38.83 7.90
N PRO A 465 7.76 37.89 8.80
CA PRO A 465 6.44 37.30 8.87
C PRO A 465 5.39 38.29 9.42
N LEU A 466 4.62 38.88 8.54
CA LEU A 466 3.56 39.84 8.83
C LEU A 466 2.24 39.08 8.96
N VAL A 467 1.64 39.09 10.14
CA VAL A 467 0.38 38.41 10.43
C VAL A 467 -0.74 39.43 10.56
N LYS A 468 -1.87 39.19 9.91
CA LYS A 468 -3.10 39.95 10.05
C LYS A 468 -4.26 39.02 10.34
N ALA A 469 -4.93 39.25 11.48
CA ALA A 469 -6.23 38.68 11.75
C ALA A 469 -7.28 39.57 11.05
N GLY A 470 -8.03 38.96 10.13
CA GLY A 470 -9.13 39.63 9.42
C GLY A 470 -10.48 39.41 10.12
N ASN A 471 -11.50 40.06 9.62
CA ASN A 471 -12.88 39.90 10.09
C ASN A 471 -13.35 38.45 9.86
N GLY A 472 -14.17 37.93 10.77
CA GLY A 472 -14.71 36.56 10.64
C GLY A 472 -13.71 35.45 10.89
N GLY A 473 -12.53 35.73 11.50
CA GLY A 473 -11.53 34.70 11.85
C GLY A 473 -10.58 34.31 10.71
N VAL A 474 -10.58 35.05 9.61
CA VAL A 474 -9.62 34.88 8.51
C VAL A 474 -8.22 35.29 8.98
N ASN A 475 -7.22 34.44 8.75
CA ASN A 475 -5.83 34.75 9.08
C ASN A 475 -4.99 34.88 7.81
N HIS A 476 -4.19 35.92 7.76
CA HIS A 476 -3.25 36.19 6.69
C HIS A 476 -1.81 36.19 7.24
N LEU A 477 -0.91 35.56 6.51
CA LEU A 477 0.54 35.65 6.71
C LEU A 477 1.16 36.11 5.40
N LEU A 478 1.91 37.22 5.45
CA LEU A 478 2.72 37.67 4.33
C LEU A 478 4.18 37.69 4.79
N GLU A 479 5.04 36.93 4.13
CA GLU A 479 6.43 36.80 4.51
C GLU A 479 7.35 37.09 3.33
N PRO A 480 7.86 38.36 3.18
CA PRO A 480 8.97 38.62 2.30
C PRO A 480 10.24 38.01 2.87
N VAL A 481 11.07 37.45 1.99
CA VAL A 481 12.34 36.81 2.32
C VAL A 481 13.40 37.26 1.35
N ILE A 482 14.56 37.70 1.90
CA ILE A 482 15.76 38.00 1.16
C ILE A 482 16.90 37.20 1.77
N GLN A 483 17.58 36.40 0.93
CA GLN A 483 18.74 35.64 1.35
C GLN A 483 19.93 35.96 0.45
N LEU A 484 21.02 36.42 1.03
CA LEU A 484 22.29 36.66 0.34
C LEU A 484 23.19 35.46 0.58
N VAL A 485 23.64 34.83 -0.49
CA VAL A 485 24.50 33.63 -0.45
C VAL A 485 25.85 33.95 -1.06
N VAL A 486 26.90 33.54 -0.37
CA VAL A 486 28.29 33.63 -0.83
C VAL A 486 28.85 32.23 -0.92
N ALA A 487 29.29 31.84 -2.11
CA ALA A 487 30.00 30.59 -2.37
C ALA A 487 31.19 30.87 -3.31
N PRO A 488 32.23 30.03 -3.32
CA PRO A 488 33.38 30.21 -4.21
C PRO A 488 32.96 30.24 -5.69
N ASN A 489 33.62 31.05 -6.50
CA ASN A 489 33.39 31.10 -7.95
C ASN A 489 33.99 29.92 -8.69
N GLN A 490 34.99 29.27 -8.10
CA GLN A 490 35.67 28.12 -8.66
C GLN A 490 35.72 26.98 -7.64
N THR A 491 35.57 25.77 -8.11
CA THR A 491 35.76 24.53 -7.37
C THR A 491 36.58 23.56 -8.22
N ALA A 492 37.20 22.57 -7.60
CA ALA A 492 37.84 21.48 -8.36
C ALA A 492 36.87 20.89 -9.38
N ARG A 493 37.33 20.77 -10.61
CA ARG A 493 36.55 20.19 -11.71
C ARG A 493 36.60 18.67 -11.57
N LEU A 494 35.47 18.07 -11.29
CA LEU A 494 35.31 16.64 -11.10
C LEU A 494 34.24 16.12 -12.08
N ALA A 495 34.32 14.83 -12.40
CA ALA A 495 33.29 14.19 -13.17
C ALA A 495 31.93 14.28 -12.42
N ASN A 496 30.87 14.64 -13.13
CA ASN A 496 29.54 14.65 -12.60
C ASN A 496 28.81 13.37 -13.02
N GLU A 497 28.48 12.54 -12.04
CA GLU A 497 27.72 11.30 -12.23
C GLU A 497 26.27 11.44 -11.76
N ASP A 498 25.94 12.59 -11.17
CA ASP A 498 24.58 12.93 -10.76
C ASP A 498 23.79 13.51 -11.93
N SER A 499 22.46 13.60 -11.81
CA SER A 499 21.60 14.19 -12.81
C SER A 499 21.99 15.66 -13.08
N VAL A 500 22.03 16.02 -14.34
CA VAL A 500 22.18 17.42 -14.81
C VAL A 500 20.85 18.18 -14.83
N LEU A 501 19.72 17.47 -14.71
CA LEU A 501 18.38 18.04 -14.71
C LEU A 501 18.11 18.70 -13.37
N VAL A 502 18.19 20.02 -13.31
CA VAL A 502 17.91 20.82 -12.12
C VAL A 502 16.47 21.28 -12.18
N GLU A 503 15.71 20.98 -11.14
CA GLU A 503 14.36 21.52 -10.98
C GLU A 503 14.43 22.80 -10.13
N PHE A 504 13.80 23.87 -10.58
CA PHE A 504 13.65 25.10 -9.82
C PHE A 504 12.23 25.25 -9.33
N ASP A 505 12.06 25.32 -8.03
CA ASP A 505 10.76 25.36 -7.39
C ASP A 505 10.75 26.14 -6.05
N GLN A 506 9.58 26.23 -5.42
CA GLN A 506 9.43 26.87 -4.12
C GLN A 506 10.17 26.14 -2.98
N GLY A 507 10.42 24.83 -3.13
CA GLY A 507 11.12 24.02 -2.12
C GLY A 507 12.62 24.29 -2.10
N ASN A 508 13.21 24.70 -3.22
CA ASN A 508 14.65 24.97 -3.33
C ASN A 508 15.02 26.43 -3.62
N LEU A 509 14.05 27.36 -3.63
CA LEU A 509 14.29 28.79 -3.85
C LEU A 509 15.39 29.36 -2.93
N PHE A 510 15.43 28.90 -1.67
CA PHE A 510 16.41 29.36 -0.66
C PHE A 510 17.48 28.29 -0.36
N SER A 511 17.65 27.28 -1.19
CA SER A 511 18.70 26.28 -1.01
C SER A 511 20.08 26.85 -1.28
N LEU A 512 21.08 26.41 -0.49
CA LEU A 512 22.49 26.78 -0.70
C LEU A 512 23.07 26.07 -1.93
N ASN A 513 22.56 24.92 -2.30
CA ASN A 513 22.87 24.18 -3.51
C ASN A 513 21.57 23.64 -4.15
N ARG A 514 21.36 23.90 -5.44
CA ARG A 514 20.17 23.44 -6.19
C ARG A 514 20.45 22.27 -7.12
N PHE A 515 21.73 21.91 -7.30
CA PHE A 515 22.04 20.72 -8.08
C PHE A 515 21.53 19.48 -7.36
N PRO A 516 20.95 18.51 -8.10
CA PRO A 516 20.62 17.23 -7.54
C PRO A 516 21.91 16.44 -7.22
N GLY A 517 21.89 15.66 -6.15
CA GLY A 517 23.04 14.86 -5.76
C GLY A 517 24.16 15.65 -5.10
N ALA A 518 25.40 15.22 -5.31
CA ALA A 518 26.55 15.70 -4.56
C ALA A 518 27.76 16.07 -5.42
N ASP A 519 27.77 15.73 -6.71
CA ASP A 519 28.92 15.97 -7.59
C ASP A 519 28.97 17.42 -8.08
N ALA A 520 27.82 17.99 -8.39
CA ALA A 520 27.72 19.40 -8.78
C ALA A 520 27.43 20.30 -7.57
N VAL A 521 28.01 21.51 -7.57
CA VAL A 521 27.90 22.49 -6.51
C VAL A 521 27.60 23.86 -7.10
N GLU A 522 26.57 24.54 -6.56
CA GLU A 522 26.21 25.88 -7.00
C GLU A 522 27.23 26.90 -6.49
N ARG A 523 27.80 27.68 -7.40
CA ARG A 523 28.92 28.60 -7.19
C ARG A 523 28.46 30.06 -7.28
N GLY A 524 29.29 30.94 -6.75
CA GLY A 524 29.14 32.36 -6.90
C GLY A 524 28.29 33.07 -5.83
N VAL A 525 28.27 34.38 -5.92
CA VAL A 525 27.47 35.25 -5.03
C VAL A 525 26.10 35.46 -5.66
N ARG A 526 25.05 35.32 -4.85
CA ARG A 526 23.66 35.48 -5.30
C ARG A 526 22.72 35.98 -4.22
N ALA A 527 21.65 36.63 -4.65
CA ALA A 527 20.51 37.01 -3.84
C ALA A 527 19.31 36.11 -4.24
N ASN A 528 18.72 35.40 -3.28
CA ASN A 528 17.47 34.68 -3.43
C ASN A 528 16.36 35.59 -2.86
N LEU A 529 15.37 35.90 -3.69
CA LEU A 529 14.25 36.77 -3.34
C LEU A 529 12.97 35.95 -3.34
N GLY A 530 12.14 36.07 -2.31
CA GLY A 530 10.90 35.40 -2.22
C GLY A 530 9.82 36.16 -1.47
N LEU A 531 8.59 35.93 -1.83
CA LEU A 531 7.40 36.41 -1.16
C LEU A 531 6.46 35.26 -0.94
N ASN A 532 6.22 34.90 0.31
CA ASN A 532 5.27 33.90 0.71
C ASN A 532 3.99 34.57 1.23
N TYR A 533 2.84 34.11 0.76
CA TYR A 533 1.55 34.53 1.27
C TYR A 533 0.72 33.32 1.64
N LEU A 534 0.15 33.31 2.83
CA LEU A 534 -0.76 32.27 3.29
C LEU A 534 -2.05 32.92 3.82
N ARG A 535 -3.18 32.50 3.30
CA ARG A 535 -4.50 32.81 3.84
C ARG A 535 -5.16 31.55 4.36
N ARG A 536 -5.61 31.57 5.60
CA ARG A 536 -6.47 30.54 6.19
C ARG A 536 -7.84 31.12 6.45
N ASP A 537 -8.86 30.47 5.93
CA ASP A 537 -10.25 30.90 6.04
C ASP A 537 -11.03 29.93 6.94
N PRO A 538 -11.80 30.41 7.93
CA PRO A 538 -12.65 29.56 8.77
C PRO A 538 -13.69 28.74 7.98
N ALA A 539 -14.05 29.18 6.77
CA ALA A 539 -14.88 28.38 5.87
C ALA A 539 -14.19 27.10 5.35
N GLY A 540 -12.98 26.81 5.84
CA GLY A 540 -12.26 25.57 5.58
C GLY A 540 -11.41 25.55 4.31
N TRP A 541 -11.03 26.72 3.79
CA TRP A 541 -10.07 26.76 2.68
C TRP A 541 -8.78 27.53 3.04
N THR A 542 -7.71 27.12 2.37
CA THR A 542 -6.38 27.72 2.55
C THR A 542 -5.81 28.04 1.17
N LEU A 543 -5.25 29.24 1.02
CA LEU A 543 -4.48 29.66 -0.15
C LEU A 543 -3.04 29.92 0.28
N GLY A 544 -2.09 29.21 -0.31
CA GLY A 544 -0.64 29.51 -0.25
C GLY A 544 -0.17 30.01 -1.60
N VAL A 545 0.65 31.08 -1.61
CA VAL A 545 1.30 31.62 -2.81
C VAL A 545 2.76 31.85 -2.50
N THR A 546 3.65 31.44 -3.40
CA THR A 546 5.08 31.74 -3.35
C THR A 546 5.50 32.37 -4.67
N LEU A 547 6.09 33.54 -4.61
CA LEU A 547 6.74 34.20 -5.74
C LEU A 547 8.24 34.27 -5.43
N GLY A 548 9.09 34.06 -6.42
CA GLY A 548 10.50 34.08 -6.18
C GLY A 548 11.38 34.24 -7.40
N ARG A 549 12.62 34.64 -7.15
CA ARG A 549 13.67 34.80 -8.16
C ARG A 549 15.05 34.70 -7.55
N VAL A 550 16.01 34.22 -8.31
CA VAL A 550 17.42 34.17 -7.96
C VAL A 550 18.18 35.17 -8.84
N ILE A 551 18.99 36.08 -8.22
CA ILE A 551 19.81 37.06 -8.94
C ILE A 551 21.28 36.81 -8.57
N ARG A 552 22.15 36.61 -9.56
CA ARG A 552 23.57 36.30 -9.41
C ARG A 552 24.43 37.50 -9.74
N ALA A 553 25.55 37.66 -9.04
CA ALA A 553 26.53 38.67 -9.34
C ALA A 553 27.16 38.53 -10.73
N GLY A 554 27.32 37.30 -11.20
CA GLY A 554 27.79 36.93 -12.54
C GLY A 554 27.18 35.65 -13.06
N ASP A 555 27.14 35.52 -14.36
CA ASP A 555 26.77 34.24 -14.99
C ASP A 555 28.01 33.34 -15.03
N LEU A 556 27.91 32.18 -14.40
CA LEU A 556 28.95 31.16 -14.39
C LEU A 556 28.63 29.98 -15.31
N THR A 557 27.58 30.10 -16.16
CA THR A 557 27.14 29.10 -17.13
C THR A 557 27.02 27.71 -16.54
N GLN A 558 26.43 27.61 -15.33
CA GLN A 558 26.38 26.37 -14.58
C GLN A 558 25.03 25.64 -14.68
N PHE A 559 24.03 26.27 -15.25
CA PHE A 559 22.68 25.71 -15.43
C PHE A 559 22.23 25.76 -16.88
N THR A 560 21.38 24.81 -17.25
CA THR A 560 20.73 24.77 -18.55
C THR A 560 19.58 25.77 -18.62
N ALA A 561 19.19 26.20 -19.82
CA ALA A 561 18.05 27.10 -20.01
C ALA A 561 16.73 26.45 -19.54
N GLY A 562 16.55 25.15 -19.75
CA GLY A 562 15.38 24.38 -19.34
C GLY A 562 15.21 24.31 -17.82
N SER A 563 16.28 24.48 -17.03
CA SER A 563 16.20 24.51 -15.57
C SER A 563 15.45 25.74 -15.04
N GLY A 564 15.39 26.84 -15.82
CA GLY A 564 14.90 28.15 -15.40
C GLY A 564 15.85 28.90 -14.47
N LEU A 565 17.08 28.39 -14.29
CA LEU A 565 18.14 28.99 -13.46
C LEU A 565 19.30 29.58 -14.28
N ASP A 566 19.20 29.53 -15.60
CA ASP A 566 20.21 30.04 -16.52
C ASP A 566 20.48 31.54 -16.37
N GLY A 567 21.67 31.95 -16.72
CA GLY A 567 22.08 33.35 -16.77
C GLY A 567 22.28 34.00 -15.39
N ARG A 568 22.32 35.34 -15.37
CA ARG A 568 22.46 36.15 -14.13
C ARG A 568 21.18 36.20 -13.32
N SER A 569 20.02 36.03 -13.93
CA SER A 569 18.73 36.03 -13.27
C SER A 569 17.98 34.77 -13.62
N SER A 570 17.48 34.05 -12.62
CA SER A 570 16.57 32.93 -12.89
C SER A 570 15.27 33.39 -13.53
N ASN A 571 14.52 32.49 -14.08
CA ASN A 571 13.11 32.70 -14.38
C ASN A 571 12.34 33.13 -13.12
N TRP A 572 11.23 33.85 -13.31
CA TRP A 572 10.29 34.11 -12.24
C TRP A 572 9.58 32.81 -11.84
N LEU A 573 9.66 32.47 -10.57
CA LEU A 573 8.92 31.37 -9.97
C LEU A 573 7.61 31.92 -9.42
N ALA A 574 6.48 31.31 -9.82
CA ALA A 574 5.18 31.51 -9.22
C ALA A 574 4.55 30.16 -8.88
N ALA A 575 4.32 29.92 -7.61
CA ALA A 575 3.67 28.71 -7.16
C ALA A 575 2.47 29.05 -6.26
N TRP A 576 1.38 28.30 -6.40
CA TRP A 576 0.23 28.45 -5.51
C TRP A 576 -0.40 27.11 -5.21
N GLN A 577 -0.99 27.03 -4.04
CA GLN A 577 -1.74 25.89 -3.57
C GLN A 577 -3.04 26.37 -2.94
N ILE A 578 -4.15 25.77 -3.36
CA ILE A 578 -5.46 25.96 -2.74
C ILE A 578 -5.91 24.63 -2.19
N THR A 579 -6.30 24.59 -0.92
CA THR A 579 -6.89 23.42 -0.29
C THR A 579 -8.24 23.81 0.32
N GLN A 580 -9.23 22.95 0.20
CA GLN A 580 -10.56 23.14 0.75
C GLN A 580 -10.97 21.92 1.58
N ALA A 581 -11.58 22.14 2.73
CA ALA A 581 -12.07 21.09 3.61
C ALA A 581 -13.06 20.12 2.93
N GLY A 582 -13.71 20.56 1.84
CA GLY A 582 -14.55 19.74 0.97
C GLY A 582 -13.79 18.80 0.03
N GLY A 583 -12.48 18.57 0.24
CA GLY A 583 -11.69 17.61 -0.55
C GLY A 583 -11.14 18.15 -1.87
N THR A 584 -11.14 19.48 -2.09
CA THR A 584 -10.48 20.09 -3.26
C THR A 584 -9.06 20.50 -2.93
N GLN A 585 -8.12 20.14 -3.79
CA GLN A 585 -6.75 20.61 -3.78
C GLN A 585 -6.32 21.01 -5.19
N LEU A 586 -5.85 22.23 -5.35
CA LEU A 586 -5.21 22.71 -6.57
C LEU A 586 -3.78 23.10 -6.21
N THR A 587 -2.82 22.52 -6.91
CA THR A 587 -1.40 22.88 -6.80
C THR A 587 -0.92 23.29 -8.18
N SER A 588 -0.21 24.41 -8.26
CA SER A 588 0.35 24.88 -9.51
C SER A 588 1.72 25.51 -9.28
N ARG A 589 2.57 25.36 -10.29
CA ARG A 589 3.92 25.92 -10.36
C ARG A 589 4.18 26.41 -11.78
N LEU A 590 4.66 27.62 -11.92
CA LEU A 590 5.02 28.25 -13.17
C LEU A 590 6.45 28.80 -13.12
N LEU A 591 7.17 28.68 -14.21
CA LEU A 591 8.40 29.42 -14.46
C LEU A 591 8.18 30.30 -15.69
N LEU A 592 8.47 31.59 -15.53
CA LEU A 592 8.30 32.60 -16.56
C LEU A 592 9.66 33.27 -16.84
N ASP A 593 10.03 33.43 -18.09
CA ASP A 593 11.24 34.15 -18.50
C ASP A 593 11.11 35.66 -18.25
N ASP A 594 12.14 36.45 -18.57
CA ASP A 594 12.15 37.89 -18.38
C ASP A 594 11.10 38.66 -19.21
N GLY A 595 10.63 38.07 -20.29
CA GLY A 595 9.51 38.55 -21.09
C GLY A 595 8.14 38.04 -20.63
N PHE A 596 8.07 37.39 -19.48
CA PHE A 596 6.90 36.67 -18.96
C PHE A 596 6.40 35.54 -19.89
N GLY A 597 7.25 35.04 -20.77
CA GLY A 597 6.99 33.83 -21.53
C GLY A 597 7.03 32.60 -20.64
N LEU A 598 6.06 31.70 -20.79
CA LEU A 598 5.97 30.46 -20.04
C LEU A 598 7.07 29.49 -20.49
N THR A 599 7.92 29.05 -19.57
CA THR A 599 8.99 28.07 -19.84
C THR A 599 8.69 26.71 -19.20
N LYS A 600 8.02 26.71 -18.04
CA LYS A 600 7.58 25.48 -17.36
C LYS A 600 6.25 25.76 -16.67
N ALA A 601 5.32 24.79 -16.75
CA ALA A 601 4.08 24.80 -15.99
C ALA A 601 3.74 23.41 -15.52
N GLU A 602 3.37 23.31 -14.25
CA GLU A 602 2.82 22.11 -13.63
C GLU A 602 1.55 22.50 -12.90
N MET A 603 0.47 21.80 -13.15
CA MET A 603 -0.80 22.01 -12.48
C MET A 603 -1.44 20.69 -12.13
N LEU A 604 -1.86 20.53 -10.91
CA LEU A 604 -2.56 19.35 -10.42
C LEU A 604 -3.81 19.81 -9.66
N LEU A 605 -4.97 19.40 -10.17
CA LEU A 605 -6.26 19.54 -9.52
C LEU A 605 -6.69 18.16 -8.99
N ALA A 606 -6.91 18.05 -7.70
CA ALA A 606 -7.54 16.91 -7.09
C ALA A 606 -8.83 17.33 -6.39
N HIS A 607 -9.91 16.59 -6.60
CA HIS A 607 -11.17 16.81 -5.90
C HIS A 607 -11.75 15.46 -5.52
N ASP A 608 -11.86 15.20 -4.22
CA ASP A 608 -12.29 13.92 -3.71
C ASP A 608 -13.52 14.07 -2.79
N GLN A 609 -14.62 13.44 -3.22
CA GLN A 609 -15.89 13.36 -2.52
C GLN A 609 -16.30 11.90 -2.35
N PRO A 610 -17.15 11.54 -1.39
CA PRO A 610 -17.59 10.16 -1.21
C PRO A 610 -18.22 9.53 -2.46
N ARG A 611 -18.87 10.33 -3.32
CA ARG A 611 -19.56 9.85 -4.53
C ARG A 611 -18.76 10.01 -5.82
N TYR A 612 -17.78 10.88 -5.88
CA TYR A 612 -16.94 11.07 -7.06
C TYR A 612 -15.57 11.60 -6.65
N GLY A 613 -14.58 11.30 -7.46
CA GLY A 613 -13.24 11.82 -7.34
C GLY A 613 -12.71 12.18 -8.72
N LEU A 614 -11.93 13.25 -8.79
CA LEU A 614 -11.31 13.74 -9.99
C LEU A 614 -9.87 14.12 -9.66
N GLU A 615 -8.94 13.66 -10.49
CA GLU A 615 -7.57 14.16 -10.53
C GLU A 615 -7.27 14.56 -11.98
N ALA A 616 -6.82 15.80 -12.19
CA ALA A 616 -6.44 16.29 -13.50
C ALA A 616 -5.11 17.03 -13.40
N GLY A 617 -4.15 16.61 -14.23
CA GLY A 617 -2.79 17.17 -14.29
C GLY A 617 -2.49 17.76 -15.67
N LEU A 618 -1.77 18.90 -15.68
CA LEU A 618 -1.19 19.51 -16.86
C LEU A 618 0.30 19.68 -16.62
N LEU A 619 1.10 19.24 -17.58
CA LEU A 619 2.54 19.43 -17.63
C LEU A 619 2.91 20.15 -18.92
N TYR A 620 3.68 21.22 -18.80
CA TYR A 620 4.31 21.91 -19.91
C TYR A 620 5.80 22.16 -19.60
N HIS A 621 6.66 21.74 -20.49
CA HIS A 621 8.08 22.08 -20.49
C HIS A 621 8.49 22.55 -21.87
N LYS A 622 9.12 23.70 -21.96
CA LYS A 622 9.71 24.22 -23.18
C LYS A 622 10.86 23.32 -23.63
N ALA A 623 11.06 23.18 -24.93
CA ALA A 623 12.18 22.45 -25.52
C ALA A 623 13.53 22.97 -24.98
N ASP A 624 14.42 22.02 -24.62
CA ASP A 624 15.81 22.29 -24.29
C ASP A 624 16.67 21.08 -24.75
N PRO A 625 17.41 21.23 -25.87
CA PRO A 625 18.29 20.17 -26.35
C PRO A 625 19.38 19.74 -25.37
N ALA A 626 19.85 20.67 -24.50
CA ALA A 626 20.84 20.36 -23.46
C ALA A 626 20.29 19.42 -22.38
N GLU A 627 18.98 19.32 -22.26
CA GLU A 627 18.28 18.35 -21.37
C GLU A 627 17.66 17.17 -22.14
N GLY A 628 18.06 16.98 -23.40
CA GLY A 628 17.55 15.90 -24.26
C GLY A 628 16.12 16.11 -24.77
N ARG A 629 15.53 17.31 -24.61
CA ARG A 629 14.20 17.67 -25.12
C ARG A 629 14.28 18.52 -26.38
N ALA A 630 14.21 17.88 -27.53
CA ALA A 630 14.26 18.56 -28.82
C ALA A 630 12.99 19.38 -29.17
N ILE A 631 11.85 19.04 -28.56
CA ILE A 631 10.54 19.67 -28.73
C ILE A 631 9.90 19.96 -27.39
N ASP A 632 8.91 20.84 -27.35
CA ASP A 632 8.11 21.10 -26.15
C ASP A 632 7.46 19.80 -25.67
N THR A 633 7.36 19.65 -24.34
CA THR A 633 6.57 18.58 -23.73
C THR A 633 5.26 19.18 -23.25
N ARG A 634 4.13 18.62 -23.68
CA ARG A 634 2.78 19.01 -23.24
C ARG A 634 1.97 17.77 -22.97
N GLU A 635 1.69 17.49 -21.70
CA GLU A 635 0.93 16.31 -21.30
C GLU A 635 -0.27 16.70 -20.44
N VAL A 636 -1.36 15.97 -20.63
CA VAL A 636 -2.54 16.02 -19.78
C VAL A 636 -2.76 14.64 -19.18
N VAL A 637 -2.96 14.60 -17.87
CA VAL A 637 -3.32 13.38 -17.11
C VAL A 637 -4.71 13.60 -16.54
N PHE A 638 -5.53 12.58 -16.62
CA PHE A 638 -6.87 12.58 -16.07
C PHE A 638 -7.18 11.24 -15.41
N ASP A 639 -7.60 11.27 -14.15
CA ASP A 639 -8.13 10.14 -13.40
C ASP A 639 -9.44 10.53 -12.75
N GLY A 640 -10.50 9.78 -13.04
CA GLY A 640 -11.83 10.04 -12.54
C GLY A 640 -12.49 8.80 -11.98
N ARG A 641 -13.26 8.97 -10.90
CA ARG A 641 -14.14 7.96 -10.35
C ARG A 641 -15.50 8.56 -10.01
N VAL A 642 -16.56 7.82 -10.26
CA VAL A 642 -17.93 8.27 -9.95
C VAL A 642 -18.78 7.09 -9.49
N ALA A 643 -19.49 7.27 -8.36
CA ALA A 643 -20.47 6.32 -7.89
C ALA A 643 -21.76 6.45 -8.73
N LEU A 644 -22.18 5.35 -9.34
CA LEU A 644 -23.38 5.28 -10.18
C LEU A 644 -24.58 4.90 -9.32
N GLY A 645 -25.36 5.88 -8.90
CA GLY A 645 -26.52 5.68 -8.03
C GLY A 645 -26.14 5.30 -6.59
N GLN A 646 -27.03 4.55 -5.91
CA GLN A 646 -26.85 4.07 -4.54
C GLN A 646 -26.53 2.57 -4.47
N GLY A 647 -26.43 1.89 -5.61
CA GLY A 647 -26.37 0.44 -5.72
C GLY A 647 -24.98 -0.18 -5.58
N GLY A 648 -23.96 0.58 -5.14
CA GLY A 648 -22.58 0.05 -4.99
C GLY A 648 -21.77 0.02 -6.28
N TRP A 649 -22.24 0.60 -7.37
CA TRP A 649 -21.53 0.74 -8.63
C TRP A 649 -20.62 1.99 -8.64
N GLN A 650 -19.40 1.83 -9.14
CA GLN A 650 -18.45 2.90 -9.37
C GLN A 650 -17.82 2.77 -10.75
N ALA A 651 -17.89 3.81 -11.55
CA ALA A 651 -17.11 3.92 -12.79
C ALA A 651 -15.79 4.61 -12.54
N ARG A 652 -14.76 4.21 -13.29
CA ARG A 652 -13.40 4.78 -13.26
C ARG A 652 -12.97 5.06 -14.69
N LEU A 653 -12.28 6.17 -14.88
CA LEU A 653 -11.68 6.56 -16.15
C LEU A 653 -10.27 7.07 -15.86
N SER A 654 -9.28 6.59 -16.60
CA SER A 654 -7.92 7.11 -16.58
C SER A 654 -7.43 7.40 -18.00
N ASN A 655 -6.67 8.47 -18.17
CA ASN A 655 -6.08 8.82 -19.46
C ASN A 655 -4.81 9.64 -19.26
N ARG A 656 -3.79 9.36 -20.05
CA ARG A 656 -2.62 10.21 -20.22
C ARG A 656 -2.45 10.52 -21.68
N TYR A 657 -2.48 11.80 -22.04
CA TYR A 657 -2.46 12.27 -23.42
C TYR A 657 -1.29 13.23 -23.65
N ASP A 658 -0.47 12.91 -24.63
CA ASP A 658 0.59 13.76 -25.13
C ASP A 658 0.01 14.66 -26.23
N LEU A 659 -0.04 15.97 -25.96
CA LEU A 659 -0.62 16.98 -26.85
C LEU A 659 0.29 17.29 -28.07
N GLU A 660 1.62 17.12 -27.90
CA GLU A 660 2.56 17.34 -29.02
C GLU A 660 2.55 16.16 -29.96
N ALA A 661 2.66 14.95 -29.46
CA ALA A 661 2.57 13.73 -30.25
C ALA A 661 1.12 13.43 -30.69
N LYS A 662 0.12 14.17 -30.20
CA LYS A 662 -1.32 14.01 -30.48
C LYS A 662 -1.82 12.59 -30.30
N ARG A 663 -1.35 11.93 -29.26
CA ARG A 663 -1.69 10.53 -28.95
C ARG A 663 -1.83 10.30 -27.45
N ALA A 664 -2.72 9.39 -27.11
CA ALA A 664 -2.73 8.86 -25.75
C ALA A 664 -1.51 7.95 -25.53
N SER A 665 -0.90 8.02 -24.36
CA SER A 665 0.09 7.04 -23.91
C SER A 665 -0.58 5.85 -23.26
N ASN A 666 -1.61 6.08 -22.44
CA ASN A 666 -2.47 5.05 -21.91
C ASN A 666 -3.92 5.56 -21.74
N ALA A 667 -4.87 4.64 -21.74
CA ALA A 667 -6.26 4.92 -21.38
C ALA A 667 -6.85 3.70 -20.64
N GLY A 668 -7.69 3.94 -19.64
CA GLY A 668 -8.32 2.90 -18.85
C GLY A 668 -9.78 3.23 -18.54
N LEU A 669 -10.64 2.21 -18.61
CA LEU A 669 -12.03 2.24 -18.15
C LEU A 669 -12.21 1.14 -17.10
N GLY A 670 -12.85 1.44 -16.00
CA GLY A 670 -13.18 0.48 -14.97
C GLY A 670 -14.63 0.59 -14.53
N LEU A 671 -15.24 -0.52 -14.23
CA LEU A 671 -16.54 -0.60 -13.58
C LEU A 671 -16.45 -1.54 -12.38
N LEU A 672 -16.53 -0.98 -11.20
CA LEU A 672 -16.52 -1.70 -9.93
C LEU A 672 -17.93 -1.75 -9.37
N PHE A 673 -18.41 -2.94 -9.08
CA PHE A 673 -19.57 -3.15 -8.22
C PHE A 673 -19.09 -3.68 -6.88
N ARG A 674 -19.52 -3.10 -5.78
CA ARG A 674 -19.20 -3.59 -4.44
C ARG A 674 -20.35 -3.33 -3.48
N ASN A 675 -20.76 -4.39 -2.79
CA ASN A 675 -21.67 -4.33 -1.66
C ASN A 675 -21.14 -5.17 -0.49
N GLU A 676 -22.01 -5.50 0.48
CA GLU A 676 -21.64 -6.27 1.67
C GLU A 676 -21.20 -7.71 1.38
N CYS A 677 -21.57 -8.28 0.25
CA CYS A 677 -21.37 -9.71 -0.02
C CYS A 677 -20.65 -10.06 -1.33
N LEU A 678 -20.49 -9.07 -2.22
CA LEU A 678 -19.95 -9.28 -3.56
C LEU A 678 -19.13 -8.08 -4.02
N SER A 679 -17.99 -8.35 -4.63
CA SER A 679 -17.21 -7.36 -5.39
C SER A 679 -16.97 -7.89 -6.81
N VAL A 680 -17.30 -7.09 -7.81
CA VAL A 680 -17.04 -7.38 -9.23
C VAL A 680 -16.25 -6.22 -9.81
N ASP A 681 -15.05 -6.46 -10.31
CA ASP A 681 -14.24 -5.47 -11.00
C ASP A 681 -14.11 -5.86 -12.48
N LEU A 682 -14.54 -4.96 -13.35
CA LEU A 682 -14.37 -5.04 -14.78
C LEU A 682 -13.47 -3.89 -15.21
N SER A 683 -12.30 -4.18 -15.73
CA SER A 683 -11.36 -3.17 -16.20
C SER A 683 -10.91 -3.43 -17.63
N LEU A 684 -10.92 -2.38 -18.42
CA LEU A 684 -10.39 -2.31 -19.79
C LEU A 684 -9.29 -1.27 -19.80
N SER A 685 -8.07 -1.66 -20.13
CA SER A 685 -6.96 -0.75 -20.30
C SER A 685 -6.29 -0.91 -21.65
N ARG A 686 -5.83 0.21 -22.22
CA ARG A 686 -5.07 0.22 -23.45
C ARG A 686 -3.84 1.09 -23.31
N ARG A 687 -2.71 0.51 -23.63
CA ARG A 687 -1.45 1.19 -23.80
C ARG A 687 -1.22 1.41 -25.29
N PHE A 688 -0.91 2.65 -25.68
CA PHE A 688 -0.69 3.05 -27.07
C PHE A 688 0.80 3.18 -27.42
N THR A 689 1.65 3.39 -26.41
CA THR A 689 3.09 3.51 -26.59
C THR A 689 3.72 2.16 -26.87
N SER A 690 4.65 2.13 -27.78
CA SER A 690 5.48 0.97 -28.11
C SER A 690 6.95 1.35 -28.08
N SER A 691 7.79 0.39 -27.76
CA SER A 691 9.23 0.43 -27.97
C SER A 691 9.65 -0.83 -28.73
N THR A 692 10.93 -0.96 -29.06
CA THR A 692 11.43 -2.18 -29.73
C THR A 692 11.22 -3.45 -28.89
N SER A 693 11.07 -3.31 -27.57
CA SER A 693 10.81 -4.42 -26.64
C SER A 693 9.37 -4.52 -26.15
N VAL A 694 8.53 -3.49 -26.37
CA VAL A 694 7.16 -3.43 -25.84
C VAL A 694 6.19 -3.07 -26.94
N ARG A 695 5.13 -3.87 -27.10
CA ARG A 695 4.05 -3.65 -28.08
C ARG A 695 2.86 -2.96 -27.42
N PRO A 696 2.07 -2.18 -28.17
CA PRO A 696 0.79 -1.70 -27.69
C PRO A 696 -0.09 -2.86 -27.25
N THR A 697 -0.70 -2.75 -26.07
CA THR A 697 -1.55 -3.81 -25.52
C THR A 697 -2.92 -3.28 -25.15
N THR A 698 -3.93 -4.15 -25.30
CA THR A 698 -5.27 -3.94 -24.77
C THR A 698 -5.56 -5.10 -23.83
N ASP A 699 -5.88 -4.80 -22.58
CA ASP A 699 -6.17 -5.75 -21.54
C ASP A 699 -7.60 -5.56 -21.01
N LEU A 700 -8.37 -6.64 -20.98
CA LEU A 700 -9.67 -6.74 -20.33
C LEU A 700 -9.53 -7.70 -19.15
N SER A 701 -9.86 -7.26 -17.96
CA SER A 701 -9.85 -8.07 -16.74
C SER A 701 -11.23 -8.11 -16.10
N VAL A 702 -11.63 -9.30 -15.68
CA VAL A 702 -12.85 -9.54 -14.91
C VAL A 702 -12.44 -10.28 -13.65
N SER A 703 -12.66 -9.70 -12.49
CA SER A 703 -12.49 -10.34 -11.20
C SER A 703 -13.80 -10.35 -10.42
N LEU A 704 -14.03 -11.46 -9.74
CA LEU A 704 -15.18 -11.70 -8.87
C LEU A 704 -14.62 -12.04 -7.48
N GLU A 705 -15.13 -11.40 -6.45
CA GLU A 705 -14.79 -11.70 -5.06
C GLU A 705 -16.07 -11.85 -4.26
N LEU A 706 -16.25 -13.02 -3.61
CA LEU A 706 -17.32 -13.23 -2.66
C LEU A 706 -16.86 -12.75 -1.28
N LEU A 707 -17.56 -11.79 -0.72
CA LEU A 707 -17.25 -11.22 0.59
C LEU A 707 -17.99 -11.99 1.68
N GLY A 708 -17.45 -11.98 2.92
CA GLY A 708 -18.05 -12.70 4.05
C GLY A 708 -17.49 -14.11 4.28
N PHE A 709 -16.34 -14.43 3.67
CA PHE A 709 -15.57 -15.65 3.94
C PHE A 709 -14.18 -15.27 4.46
N GLY A 710 -14.04 -14.95 5.75
CA GLY A 710 -12.74 -14.86 6.43
C GLY A 710 -11.71 -13.86 5.89
N GLY A 711 -12.07 -12.95 5.03
CA GLY A 711 -11.18 -11.94 4.45
C GLY A 711 -11.27 -10.59 5.15
N SER A 712 -10.15 -9.92 5.33
CA SER A 712 -9.98 -8.62 5.99
C SER A 712 -10.42 -7.41 5.15
N THR A 713 -11.12 -7.57 4.06
CA THR A 713 -11.65 -6.46 3.27
C THR A 713 -12.87 -5.87 3.96
N ALA A 714 -12.79 -4.57 4.31
CA ALA A 714 -13.91 -3.86 4.87
C ALA A 714 -15.18 -4.10 4.03
N PRO A 715 -16.31 -4.45 4.64
CA PRO A 715 -17.53 -4.67 3.90
C PRO A 715 -17.92 -3.39 3.15
N GLY A 716 -18.37 -3.55 1.91
CA GLY A 716 -18.95 -2.47 1.14
C GLY A 716 -20.24 -1.95 1.77
N PRO A 717 -20.89 -0.93 1.17
CA PRO A 717 -22.13 -0.39 1.69
C PRO A 717 -23.17 -1.50 1.83
N SER A 718 -23.70 -1.64 3.04
CA SER A 718 -24.73 -2.62 3.36
C SER A 718 -26.03 -2.29 2.63
N ARG A 719 -26.66 -3.28 2.02
CA ARG A 719 -27.97 -3.17 1.40
C ARG A 719 -29.00 -2.75 2.46
N GLN A 720 -29.56 -1.58 2.31
CA GLN A 720 -30.68 -1.15 3.16
C GLN A 720 -31.94 -1.86 2.66
N CYS A 721 -32.49 -2.74 3.47
CA CYS A 721 -33.83 -3.27 3.23
C CYS A 721 -34.83 -2.14 3.47
N ARG A 722 -35.51 -1.67 2.44
CA ARG A 722 -36.70 -0.80 2.62
C ARG A 722 -37.77 -1.69 3.24
N GLY A 723 -38.18 -1.32 4.46
CA GLY A 723 -39.32 -1.95 5.18
C GLY A 723 -40.62 -1.77 4.44
#